data_4382b9737a141dd20440e3413a9fbe11
#
_entry.id   4382b9737a141dd20440e3413a9fbe11
#
_cell.length_a   1.000
_cell.length_b   1.000
_cell.length_c   1.000
_cell.angle_alpha   90.00
_cell.angle_beta   90.00
_cell.angle_gamma   90.00
#
_symmetry.space_group_name_H-M   'P 1'
#
loop_
_entity.id
_entity.type
_entity.pdbx_description
1 polymer ?
#
loop_
_entity_poly.entity_id
_entity_poly.type
_entity_poly.pdbx_seq_one_letter_code
_entity_poly.pdbx_strand_id
1 'polypeptide(L)'
;MTNPAAILLTLFSFATFATAAPLVFEGKEGPGKGKHIVFLAGDHEYRSEESMPAIARLLAKHQGFKCTVLFDIDQEGDIVAGEVANMPGMEALDTADLAVVFLRFQQFPAEQMKHLDDYLARGGPVIGLRTATHGFKTTKDDPFAKYSYDSKVAGYELGFGHQVLGQTWVGHYGTNHKQSTRIAMVPDKAAHPILRGVKDIWVQAGGYVGKPTDGEILTMAQPLNGMTQDSPADATKPPMPSEWTRTYKSASGKTGRVFTTLYGTSEDITNEGYRRMIVNGIFWALGLEDSIKPDLDVSFVGPFKPNTFGGGAYAHGVKPEMYAGFTSQIPANNNTQRASKKAKPEQKAAAAATPGAASKVTIASGKPARYVRIEIPGDKRCLQIAEIEVMSGGKNVVKGGKASQSTTTGGGVPERALDGNKNPDWSKGGQTHTKENQPNPWWEVDLGSSHAIDTIGLWSRQGFSDRLGDFTLQLLDEARKPVFEIKNVAGPDSMTIDVKGGGKLTYLTFDGKPGKPAQKNSGGGAAPVKEPELAEVPADYKDPAPFAFGKGDVVAILGNGLPDRMQHDGWVETLLQSQLPDLQVRFRNMSTSGDRPNSYPRSSGATHMTDYLRHVKADVVFGFFGYNESYDNKPEEFQKQLVEFVKKTRGSKANGKSFPRIVLFSPI
;
A
#
# COMPACT_ATOMS: atom_id res chain seq x y z
N MET A 1 -13.10 -33.98 -63.49
CA MET A 1 -12.98 -32.53 -63.16
C MET A 1 -13.04 -32.45 -61.69
N THR A 2 -11.91 -32.49 -61.07
CA THR A 2 -11.76 -32.49 -59.58
C THR A 2 -11.33 -31.13 -59.15
N ASN A 3 -12.11 -30.52 -58.23
CA ASN A 3 -11.87 -29.22 -57.66
C ASN A 3 -10.93 -29.40 -56.45
N PRO A 4 -9.79 -28.70 -56.30
CA PRO A 4 -8.99 -28.75 -55.09
C PRO A 4 -9.48 -27.73 -54.10
N ALA A 5 -9.90 -28.20 -52.92
CA ALA A 5 -10.19 -27.37 -51.76
C ALA A 5 -8.88 -26.77 -51.21
N ALA A 6 -8.78 -25.45 -51.25
CA ALA A 6 -7.70 -24.71 -50.60
C ALA A 6 -7.93 -24.70 -49.07
N ILE A 7 -7.05 -25.36 -48.33
CA ILE A 7 -6.98 -25.27 -46.88
C ILE A 7 -6.28 -23.97 -46.53
N LEU A 8 -7.06 -23.02 -46.03
CA LEU A 8 -6.55 -21.75 -45.46
C LEU A 8 -5.98 -22.04 -44.08
N LEU A 9 -4.67 -22.11 -43.96
CA LEU A 9 -3.98 -22.22 -42.65
C LEU A 9 -3.96 -20.84 -42.01
N THR A 10 -4.86 -20.62 -41.06
CA THR A 10 -4.86 -19.40 -40.25
C THR A 10 -3.76 -19.54 -39.20
N LEU A 11 -2.62 -18.86 -39.40
CA LEU A 11 -1.60 -18.66 -38.38
C LEU A 11 -2.15 -17.73 -37.33
N PHE A 12 -2.54 -18.28 -36.19
CA PHE A 12 -2.73 -17.50 -34.95
C PHE A 12 -1.34 -17.10 -34.44
N SER A 13 -0.92 -15.88 -34.71
CA SER A 13 0.18 -15.26 -33.96
C SER A 13 -0.31 -15.00 -32.54
N PHE A 14 0.02 -15.88 -31.59
CA PHE A 14 0.00 -15.54 -30.19
C PHE A 14 1.07 -14.48 -29.98
N ALA A 15 0.65 -13.27 -29.65
CA ALA A 15 1.53 -12.27 -29.06
C ALA A 15 1.98 -12.84 -27.71
N THR A 16 3.18 -13.42 -27.66
CA THR A 16 3.84 -13.76 -26.41
C THR A 16 4.16 -12.44 -25.72
N PHE A 17 3.43 -12.13 -24.64
CA PHE A 17 3.92 -11.17 -23.66
C PHE A 17 5.30 -11.64 -23.23
N ALA A 18 6.30 -10.79 -23.32
CA ALA A 18 7.63 -11.08 -22.80
C ALA A 18 7.50 -11.22 -21.28
N THR A 19 7.31 -12.43 -20.79
CA THR A 19 7.41 -12.74 -19.37
C THR A 19 8.89 -12.61 -19.03
N ALA A 20 9.23 -11.68 -18.12
CA ALA A 20 10.60 -11.62 -17.60
C ALA A 20 10.95 -13.00 -17.05
N ALA A 21 12.04 -13.57 -17.57
CA ALA A 21 12.47 -14.89 -17.14
C ALA A 21 12.91 -14.84 -15.68
N PRO A 22 12.61 -15.88 -14.87
CA PRO A 22 13.11 -15.98 -13.51
C PRO A 22 14.64 -15.88 -13.44
N LEU A 23 15.15 -15.21 -12.41
CA LEU A 23 16.60 -15.16 -12.15
C LEU A 23 17.05 -16.52 -11.58
N VAL A 24 17.93 -17.21 -12.29
CA VAL A 24 18.42 -18.53 -11.88
C VAL A 24 19.92 -18.52 -11.68
N PHE A 25 20.36 -19.07 -10.54
CA PHE A 25 21.77 -19.38 -10.25
C PHE A 25 21.93 -20.89 -10.16
N GLU A 26 22.73 -21.46 -11.06
CA GLU A 26 23.01 -22.89 -11.10
C GLU A 26 24.29 -23.21 -10.33
N GLY A 27 24.15 -23.91 -9.20
CA GLY A 27 25.26 -24.48 -8.46
C GLY A 27 25.79 -25.77 -9.09
N LYS A 28 27.09 -26.00 -9.02
CA LYS A 28 27.72 -27.17 -9.66
C LYS A 28 28.11 -28.25 -8.66
N GLU A 29 28.80 -27.86 -7.61
CA GLU A 29 29.39 -28.76 -6.61
C GLU A 29 29.10 -28.26 -5.22
N GLY A 30 28.87 -29.16 -4.29
CA GLY A 30 28.59 -28.87 -2.89
C GLY A 30 27.47 -29.73 -2.34
N PRO A 31 27.18 -29.63 -1.01
CA PRO A 31 26.16 -30.45 -0.34
C PRO A 31 24.74 -30.16 -0.85
N GLY A 32 24.51 -29.04 -1.51
CA GLY A 32 23.23 -28.66 -2.09
C GLY A 32 23.00 -29.17 -3.53
N LYS A 33 23.94 -29.90 -4.11
CA LYS A 33 23.85 -30.40 -5.49
C LYS A 33 22.57 -31.24 -5.70
N GLY A 34 21.80 -30.87 -6.73
CA GLY A 34 20.54 -31.54 -7.04
C GLY A 34 19.34 -31.03 -6.22
N LYS A 35 19.52 -30.07 -5.31
CA LYS A 35 18.44 -29.43 -4.57
C LYS A 35 18.07 -28.07 -5.19
N HIS A 36 16.76 -27.80 -5.29
CA HIS A 36 16.22 -26.59 -5.88
C HIS A 36 15.54 -25.71 -4.81
N ILE A 37 16.01 -24.48 -4.66
CA ILE A 37 15.47 -23.48 -3.74
C ILE A 37 14.80 -22.38 -4.57
N VAL A 38 13.55 -22.04 -4.21
CA VAL A 38 12.82 -20.92 -4.83
C VAL A 38 12.67 -19.80 -3.80
N PHE A 39 13.10 -18.61 -4.17
CA PHE A 39 13.02 -17.39 -3.38
C PHE A 39 11.91 -16.50 -3.91
N LEU A 40 11.00 -16.07 -3.04
CA LEU A 40 9.90 -15.16 -3.35
C LEU A 40 10.22 -13.78 -2.76
N ALA A 41 10.63 -12.83 -3.60
CA ALA A 41 11.07 -11.48 -3.22
C ALA A 41 10.02 -10.43 -3.62
N GLY A 42 9.11 -10.10 -2.69
CA GLY A 42 8.00 -9.16 -2.93
C GLY A 42 7.72 -8.28 -1.70
N ASP A 43 8.77 -7.74 -1.08
CA ASP A 43 8.66 -6.78 0.03
C ASP A 43 9.15 -5.40 -0.40
N HIS A 44 8.32 -4.38 -0.26
CA HIS A 44 8.61 -3.00 -0.67
C HIS A 44 9.12 -2.11 0.46
N GLU A 45 9.61 -2.69 1.56
CA GLU A 45 10.15 -1.92 2.69
C GLU A 45 11.57 -2.34 3.05
N TYR A 46 11.86 -3.65 3.04
CA TYR A 46 13.09 -4.22 3.61
C TYR A 46 14.05 -4.77 2.58
N ARG A 47 13.87 -4.46 1.30
CA ARG A 47 14.80 -4.78 0.21
C ARG A 47 14.95 -6.29 -0.04
N SER A 48 13.84 -7.02 -0.08
CA SER A 48 13.86 -8.43 -0.47
C SER A 48 14.50 -8.66 -1.84
N GLU A 49 14.31 -7.71 -2.76
CA GLU A 49 14.87 -7.69 -4.11
C GLU A 49 16.40 -7.58 -4.14
N GLU A 50 17.03 -7.20 -3.03
CA GLU A 50 18.49 -7.14 -2.86
C GLU A 50 19.01 -8.32 -2.05
N SER A 51 18.35 -8.64 -0.92
CA SER A 51 18.81 -9.71 -0.01
C SER A 51 18.63 -11.10 -0.60
N MET A 52 17.49 -11.38 -1.28
CA MET A 52 17.21 -12.71 -1.81
C MET A 52 18.18 -13.13 -2.92
N PRO A 53 18.46 -12.32 -3.97
CA PRO A 53 19.44 -12.72 -4.97
C PRO A 53 20.87 -12.81 -4.41
N ALA A 54 21.24 -12.03 -3.38
CA ALA A 54 22.55 -12.14 -2.75
C ALA A 54 22.72 -13.48 -2.01
N ILE A 55 21.70 -13.92 -1.26
CA ILE A 55 21.69 -15.23 -0.58
C ILE A 55 21.64 -16.38 -1.62
N ALA A 56 20.78 -16.26 -2.63
CA ALA A 56 20.67 -17.28 -3.68
C ALA A 56 22.01 -17.51 -4.41
N ARG A 57 22.71 -16.42 -4.71
CA ARG A 57 24.02 -16.45 -5.40
C ARG A 57 25.09 -17.15 -4.58
N LEU A 58 25.21 -16.84 -3.29
CA LEU A 58 26.19 -17.50 -2.43
C LEU A 58 25.87 -18.98 -2.23
N LEU A 59 24.60 -19.36 -2.10
CA LEU A 59 24.19 -20.76 -1.97
C LEU A 59 24.50 -21.56 -3.24
N ALA A 60 24.24 -20.99 -4.41
CA ALA A 60 24.59 -21.64 -5.66
C ALA A 60 26.10 -21.79 -5.81
N LYS A 61 26.87 -20.73 -5.57
CA LYS A 61 28.33 -20.73 -5.80
C LYS A 61 29.09 -21.58 -4.82
N HIS A 62 28.81 -21.43 -3.52
CA HIS A 62 29.59 -22.10 -2.46
C HIS A 62 29.02 -23.45 -2.06
N GLN A 63 27.69 -23.64 -2.18
CA GLN A 63 27.00 -24.80 -1.63
C GLN A 63 26.39 -25.72 -2.69
N GLY A 64 26.41 -25.32 -3.97
CA GLY A 64 25.99 -26.16 -5.09
C GLY A 64 24.47 -26.23 -5.34
N PHE A 65 23.66 -25.41 -4.67
CA PHE A 65 22.21 -25.38 -4.89
C PHE A 65 21.84 -24.80 -6.26
N LYS A 66 20.76 -25.28 -6.86
CA LYS A 66 20.01 -24.51 -7.84
C LYS A 66 19.12 -23.52 -7.09
N CYS A 67 19.22 -22.23 -7.42
CA CYS A 67 18.44 -21.17 -6.80
C CYS A 67 17.69 -20.37 -7.86
N THR A 68 16.35 -20.34 -7.75
CA THR A 68 15.49 -19.49 -8.58
C THR A 68 14.96 -18.35 -7.73
N VAL A 69 15.16 -17.10 -8.16
CA VAL A 69 14.64 -15.91 -7.47
C VAL A 69 13.54 -15.30 -8.31
N LEU A 70 12.36 -15.18 -7.71
CA LEU A 70 11.17 -14.58 -8.31
C LEU A 70 10.93 -13.20 -7.68
N PHE A 71 10.52 -12.25 -8.50
CA PHE A 71 10.28 -10.86 -8.11
C PHE A 71 8.87 -10.43 -8.52
N ASP A 72 8.35 -9.42 -7.82
CA ASP A 72 7.22 -8.65 -8.36
C ASP A 72 7.69 -7.85 -9.56
N ILE A 73 7.04 -8.05 -10.71
CA ILE A 73 7.45 -7.50 -12.02
C ILE A 73 6.29 -6.69 -12.60
N ASP A 74 6.58 -5.47 -13.04
CA ASP A 74 5.64 -4.65 -13.78
C ASP A 74 5.56 -5.02 -15.28
N GLN A 75 4.76 -4.27 -16.05
CA GLN A 75 4.56 -4.51 -17.48
C GLN A 75 5.82 -4.21 -18.32
N GLU A 76 6.72 -3.38 -17.80
CA GLU A 76 7.99 -3.04 -18.43
C GLU A 76 9.09 -4.07 -18.13
N GLY A 77 8.80 -5.04 -17.26
CA GLY A 77 9.75 -6.06 -16.78
C GLY A 77 10.68 -5.59 -15.69
N ASP A 78 10.38 -4.44 -15.08
CA ASP A 78 11.16 -3.90 -13.95
C ASP A 78 10.72 -4.56 -12.62
N ILE A 79 11.69 -4.78 -11.72
CA ILE A 79 11.43 -5.22 -10.35
C ILE A 79 10.78 -4.07 -9.59
N VAL A 80 9.59 -4.30 -9.05
CA VAL A 80 8.78 -3.27 -8.36
C VAL A 80 8.35 -3.68 -6.95
N ALA A 81 9.11 -4.52 -6.34
CA ALA A 81 9.02 -5.07 -4.99
C ALA A 81 7.75 -4.66 -4.18
N GLY A 82 6.67 -5.43 -4.34
CA GLY A 82 5.41 -5.23 -3.60
C GLY A 82 4.50 -4.09 -4.09
N GLU A 83 4.84 -3.38 -5.17
CA GLU A 83 3.93 -2.37 -5.76
C GLU A 83 2.88 -2.98 -6.70
N VAL A 84 3.21 -4.10 -7.34
CA VAL A 84 2.27 -4.91 -8.13
C VAL A 84 2.29 -6.33 -7.60
N ALA A 85 1.12 -6.93 -7.48
CA ALA A 85 0.99 -8.32 -7.07
C ALA A 85 1.06 -9.23 -8.32
N ASN A 86 2.24 -9.34 -8.91
CA ASN A 86 2.50 -10.17 -10.08
C ASN A 86 3.93 -10.72 -10.02
N MET A 87 4.05 -12.04 -9.80
CA MET A 87 5.32 -12.73 -9.64
C MET A 87 5.43 -13.87 -10.69
N PRO A 88 5.84 -13.56 -11.92
CA PRO A 88 6.03 -14.57 -12.97
C PRO A 88 7.04 -15.63 -12.54
N GLY A 89 6.81 -16.89 -12.93
CA GLY A 89 7.70 -18.01 -12.61
C GLY A 89 7.32 -18.78 -11.34
N MET A 90 6.16 -18.51 -10.72
CA MET A 90 5.69 -19.25 -9.53
C MET A 90 5.57 -20.75 -9.75
N GLU A 91 5.47 -21.23 -11.00
CA GLU A 91 5.54 -22.64 -11.38
C GLU A 91 6.87 -23.32 -10.99
N ALA A 92 7.93 -22.56 -10.70
CA ALA A 92 9.17 -23.09 -10.15
C ALA A 92 8.96 -23.79 -8.79
N LEU A 93 7.91 -23.42 -8.05
CA LEU A 93 7.52 -24.08 -6.80
C LEU A 93 7.08 -25.53 -6.99
N ASP A 94 6.61 -25.91 -8.17
CA ASP A 94 6.14 -27.28 -8.45
C ASP A 94 7.24 -28.32 -8.24
N THR A 95 8.49 -27.94 -8.50
CA THR A 95 9.69 -28.78 -8.36
C THR A 95 10.64 -28.34 -7.24
N ALA A 96 10.30 -27.30 -6.50
CA ALA A 96 11.16 -26.80 -5.44
C ALA A 96 11.27 -27.78 -4.25
N ASP A 97 12.49 -27.95 -3.73
CA ASP A 97 12.75 -28.64 -2.46
C ASP A 97 12.54 -27.70 -1.26
N LEU A 98 12.69 -26.38 -1.45
CA LEU A 98 12.52 -25.36 -0.40
C LEU A 98 11.98 -24.05 -1.00
N ALA A 99 11.02 -23.44 -0.28
CA ALA A 99 10.59 -22.06 -0.54
C ALA A 99 11.14 -21.10 0.53
N VAL A 100 11.76 -20.00 0.09
CA VAL A 100 12.19 -18.90 0.96
C VAL A 100 11.29 -17.70 0.68
N VAL A 101 10.53 -17.25 1.68
CA VAL A 101 9.45 -16.27 1.52
C VAL A 101 9.82 -14.96 2.19
N PHE A 102 9.86 -13.88 1.39
CA PHE A 102 10.02 -12.53 1.86
C PHE A 102 9.04 -11.61 1.12
N LEU A 103 7.78 -11.73 1.48
CA LEU A 103 6.63 -11.05 0.88
C LEU A 103 5.99 -10.09 1.87
N ARG A 104 5.27 -9.08 1.36
CA ARG A 104 4.52 -8.15 2.20
C ARG A 104 3.20 -7.76 1.55
N PHE A 105 2.07 -8.14 2.20
CA PHE A 105 0.71 -7.78 1.80
C PHE A 105 0.35 -8.10 0.33
N GLN A 106 0.84 -9.20 -0.20
CA GLN A 106 0.61 -9.63 -1.57
C GLN A 106 -0.80 -10.19 -1.78
N GLN A 107 -1.34 -9.96 -2.98
CA GLN A 107 -2.54 -10.62 -3.50
C GLN A 107 -2.24 -11.02 -4.95
N PHE A 108 -1.54 -12.11 -5.13
CA PHE A 108 -1.20 -12.62 -6.45
C PHE A 108 -2.41 -13.15 -7.20
N PRO A 109 -2.38 -13.18 -8.56
CA PRO A 109 -3.35 -13.89 -9.37
C PRO A 109 -3.55 -15.34 -8.91
N ALA A 110 -4.78 -15.85 -9.08
CA ALA A 110 -5.13 -17.19 -8.58
C ALA A 110 -4.27 -18.31 -9.19
N GLU A 111 -3.90 -18.20 -10.44
CA GLU A 111 -3.01 -19.12 -11.15
C GLU A 111 -1.61 -19.16 -10.50
N GLN A 112 -1.08 -18.02 -10.07
CA GLN A 112 0.21 -17.94 -9.38
C GLN A 112 0.09 -18.49 -7.94
N MET A 113 -0.95 -18.11 -7.21
CA MET A 113 -1.19 -18.59 -5.85
C MET A 113 -1.39 -20.10 -5.78
N LYS A 114 -1.92 -20.70 -6.84
CA LYS A 114 -2.11 -22.16 -6.91
C LYS A 114 -0.80 -22.93 -6.73
N HIS A 115 0.29 -22.50 -7.34
CA HIS A 115 1.61 -23.13 -7.20
C HIS A 115 2.09 -23.12 -5.75
N LEU A 116 1.87 -22.01 -5.02
CA LEU A 116 2.18 -21.95 -3.58
C LEU A 116 1.25 -22.86 -2.75
N ASP A 117 -0.04 -22.88 -3.06
CA ASP A 117 -1.01 -23.74 -2.37
C ASP A 117 -0.66 -25.23 -2.55
N ASP A 118 -0.34 -25.64 -3.76
CA ASP A 118 0.08 -27.01 -4.08
C ASP A 118 1.42 -27.37 -3.41
N TYR A 119 2.37 -26.39 -3.37
CA TYR A 119 3.63 -26.54 -2.65
C TYR A 119 3.42 -26.82 -1.16
N LEU A 120 2.60 -26.01 -0.52
CA LEU A 120 2.27 -26.17 0.90
C LEU A 120 1.45 -27.44 1.14
N ALA A 121 0.53 -27.79 0.23
CA ALA A 121 -0.29 -28.99 0.34
C ALA A 121 0.56 -30.28 0.35
N ARG A 122 1.69 -30.31 -0.37
CA ARG A 122 2.61 -31.46 -0.35
C ARG A 122 3.58 -31.47 0.85
N GLY A 123 3.51 -30.48 1.75
CA GLY A 123 4.38 -30.39 2.92
C GLY A 123 5.76 -29.81 2.59
N GLY A 124 5.87 -28.94 1.61
CA GLY A 124 7.13 -28.29 1.21
C GLY A 124 7.73 -27.45 2.36
N PRO A 125 9.04 -27.57 2.67
CA PRO A 125 9.68 -26.78 3.71
C PRO A 125 9.67 -25.28 3.41
N VAL A 126 9.63 -24.44 4.46
CA VAL A 126 9.53 -22.98 4.31
C VAL A 126 10.54 -22.25 5.19
N ILE A 127 11.23 -21.27 4.62
CA ILE A 127 11.92 -20.22 5.38
C ILE A 127 11.09 -18.95 5.27
N GLY A 128 10.68 -18.36 6.39
CA GLY A 128 9.96 -17.09 6.43
C GLY A 128 10.85 -15.97 6.97
N LEU A 129 11.04 -14.89 6.19
CA LEU A 129 11.79 -13.73 6.64
C LEU A 129 10.84 -12.55 6.90
N ARG A 130 11.00 -11.95 8.04
CA ARG A 130 10.42 -10.68 8.48
C ARG A 130 8.95 -10.50 8.09
N THR A 131 8.68 -9.80 6.99
CA THR A 131 7.32 -9.49 6.52
C THR A 131 6.54 -10.70 6.00
N ALA A 132 7.18 -11.85 5.84
CA ALA A 132 6.47 -13.10 5.51
C ALA A 132 5.37 -13.42 6.55
N THR A 133 5.48 -12.95 7.79
CA THR A 133 4.43 -13.08 8.83
C THR A 133 3.13 -12.35 8.46
N HIS A 134 3.17 -11.41 7.52
CA HIS A 134 2.04 -10.75 6.88
C HIS A 134 2.25 -10.65 5.36
N GLY A 135 2.79 -11.73 4.79
CA GLY A 135 3.14 -11.80 3.38
C GLY A 135 1.95 -11.61 2.45
N PHE A 136 0.76 -12.02 2.88
CA PHE A 136 -0.45 -11.95 2.08
C PHE A 136 -1.52 -11.08 2.72
N LYS A 137 -2.23 -10.31 1.88
CA LYS A 137 -3.43 -9.57 2.23
C LYS A 137 -4.40 -9.62 1.05
N THR A 138 -5.38 -10.49 1.14
CA THR A 138 -6.34 -10.76 0.07
C THR A 138 -7.73 -10.23 0.42
N THR A 139 -8.60 -10.11 -0.57
CA THR A 139 -10.03 -9.86 -0.35
C THR A 139 -10.73 -11.12 0.18
N LYS A 140 -11.92 -10.96 0.76
CA LYS A 140 -12.69 -12.09 1.32
C LYS A 140 -13.14 -13.10 0.26
N ASP A 141 -13.33 -12.62 -0.98
CA ASP A 141 -13.81 -13.42 -2.11
C ASP A 141 -12.67 -14.05 -2.92
N ASP A 142 -11.44 -13.83 -2.50
CA ASP A 142 -10.26 -14.43 -3.13
C ASP A 142 -10.26 -15.94 -2.87
N PRO A 143 -10.03 -16.80 -3.88
CA PRO A 143 -9.94 -18.26 -3.70
C PRO A 143 -8.91 -18.67 -2.65
N PHE A 144 -7.89 -17.84 -2.42
CA PHE A 144 -6.81 -18.05 -1.46
C PHE A 144 -6.89 -17.12 -0.24
N ALA A 145 -8.11 -16.60 0.08
CA ALA A 145 -8.36 -15.75 1.26
C ALA A 145 -7.85 -16.36 2.58
N LYS A 146 -7.73 -17.68 2.66
CA LYS A 146 -7.16 -18.39 3.81
C LYS A 146 -5.74 -17.95 4.16
N TYR A 147 -4.94 -17.45 3.19
CA TYR A 147 -3.54 -17.04 3.43
C TYR A 147 -3.40 -15.60 3.91
N SER A 148 -4.46 -14.77 3.84
CA SER A 148 -4.42 -13.40 4.33
C SER A 148 -3.97 -13.33 5.79
N TYR A 149 -3.07 -12.39 6.12
CA TYR A 149 -2.51 -12.26 7.49
C TYR A 149 -3.57 -12.02 8.57
N ASP A 150 -4.74 -11.54 8.18
CA ASP A 150 -5.92 -11.29 9.01
C ASP A 150 -7.08 -12.28 8.72
N SER A 151 -6.77 -13.41 8.08
CA SER A 151 -7.75 -14.43 7.71
C SER A 151 -8.62 -14.86 8.88
N LYS A 152 -9.92 -15.04 8.58
CA LYS A 152 -10.92 -15.61 9.51
C LYS A 152 -11.49 -16.92 8.99
N VAL A 153 -10.84 -17.51 8.00
CA VAL A 153 -11.23 -18.82 7.45
C VAL A 153 -11.01 -19.88 8.54
N ALA A 154 -12.07 -20.65 8.84
CA ALA A 154 -12.03 -21.65 9.89
C ALA A 154 -10.90 -22.68 9.68
N GLY A 155 -10.06 -22.88 10.70
CA GLY A 155 -8.88 -23.74 10.64
C GLY A 155 -7.69 -23.12 9.92
N TYR A 156 -7.80 -21.86 9.47
CA TYR A 156 -6.72 -21.11 8.86
C TYR A 156 -6.70 -19.63 9.32
N GLU A 157 -7.11 -19.41 10.57
CA GLU A 157 -7.16 -18.09 11.18
C GLU A 157 -5.78 -17.45 11.20
N LEU A 158 -5.73 -16.12 10.97
CA LEU A 158 -4.50 -15.32 10.88
C LEU A 158 -3.52 -15.78 9.78
N GLY A 159 -3.99 -16.62 8.86
CA GLY A 159 -3.39 -16.91 7.57
C GLY A 159 -2.02 -17.58 7.58
N PHE A 160 -1.29 -17.37 6.49
CA PHE A 160 0.02 -17.99 6.25
C PHE A 160 1.02 -17.75 7.39
N GLY A 161 1.11 -16.54 7.90
CA GLY A 161 2.02 -16.21 8.98
C GLY A 161 1.79 -17.07 10.22
N HIS A 162 0.54 -17.17 10.68
CA HIS A 162 0.20 -17.94 11.87
C HIS A 162 0.26 -19.46 11.62
N GLN A 163 -0.36 -19.92 10.54
CA GLN A 163 -0.55 -21.36 10.30
C GLN A 163 0.73 -22.04 9.81
N VAL A 164 1.53 -21.37 9.00
CA VAL A 164 2.78 -21.92 8.46
C VAL A 164 3.98 -21.48 9.28
N LEU A 165 4.15 -20.18 9.50
CA LEU A 165 5.36 -19.62 10.14
C LEU A 165 5.31 -19.63 11.67
N GLY A 166 4.12 -19.82 12.28
CA GLY A 166 3.92 -19.84 13.73
C GLY A 166 3.56 -18.49 14.34
N GLN A 167 3.51 -17.43 13.55
CA GLN A 167 3.08 -16.11 14.01
C GLN A 167 2.59 -15.26 12.84
N THR A 168 1.44 -14.59 13.00
CA THR A 168 1.12 -13.42 12.17
C THR A 168 1.79 -12.17 12.72
N TRP A 169 1.90 -11.11 11.90
CA TRP A 169 2.46 -9.83 12.37
C TRP A 169 1.58 -9.21 13.47
N VAL A 170 2.22 -8.82 14.56
CA VAL A 170 1.58 -8.22 15.74
C VAL A 170 1.92 -6.73 15.84
N GLY A 171 3.14 -6.35 15.47
CA GLY A 171 3.60 -4.96 15.54
C GLY A 171 5.12 -4.85 15.49
N HIS A 172 5.62 -3.63 15.38
CA HIS A 172 7.04 -3.32 15.54
C HIS A 172 7.44 -3.43 17.01
N TYR A 173 8.66 -3.88 17.25
CA TYR A 173 9.22 -3.94 18.60
C TYR A 173 10.32 -2.88 18.80
N GLY A 174 11.30 -2.83 17.91
CA GLY A 174 12.26 -1.72 17.84
C GLY A 174 11.81 -0.67 16.81
N THR A 175 12.31 0.56 16.95
CA THR A 175 12.05 1.66 16.01
C THR A 175 13.11 1.63 14.90
N ASN A 176 12.71 1.32 13.67
CA ASN A 176 13.59 1.33 12.50
C ASN A 176 14.34 2.67 12.39
N HIS A 177 15.61 2.63 11.98
CA HIS A 177 16.53 3.77 11.81
C HIS A 177 16.83 4.57 13.09
N LYS A 178 16.37 4.12 14.25
CA LYS A 178 16.68 4.67 15.57
C LYS A 178 17.21 3.62 16.53
N GLN A 179 16.74 2.39 16.37
CA GLN A 179 17.10 1.24 17.20
C GLN A 179 17.57 0.11 16.28
N SER A 180 18.79 -0.33 16.44
CA SER A 180 19.31 -1.59 15.94
C SER A 180 18.98 -2.72 16.92
N THR A 181 19.35 -3.94 16.60
CA THR A 181 19.04 -5.09 17.43
C THR A 181 20.27 -6.00 17.62
N ARG A 182 20.49 -6.43 18.85
CA ARG A 182 21.39 -7.54 19.19
C ARG A 182 20.57 -8.81 19.38
N ILE A 183 20.96 -9.88 18.71
CA ILE A 183 20.31 -11.17 18.78
C ILE A 183 21.20 -12.14 19.53
N ALA A 184 20.70 -12.67 20.64
CA ALA A 184 21.41 -13.64 21.49
C ALA A 184 20.81 -15.05 21.33
N MET A 185 21.68 -16.06 21.29
CA MET A 185 21.24 -17.45 21.29
C MET A 185 20.62 -17.80 22.64
N VAL A 186 19.57 -18.60 22.61
CA VAL A 186 19.04 -19.22 23.82
C VAL A 186 20.05 -20.26 24.32
N PRO A 187 20.52 -20.18 25.57
CA PRO A 187 21.69 -20.94 26.02
C PRO A 187 21.56 -22.46 25.83
N ASP A 188 20.41 -23.04 26.15
CA ASP A 188 20.14 -24.48 26.01
C ASP A 188 19.93 -24.91 24.54
N LYS A 189 19.89 -23.97 23.61
CA LYS A 189 19.77 -24.20 22.16
C LYS A 189 21.09 -24.04 21.39
N ALA A 190 22.17 -23.67 22.06
CA ALA A 190 23.47 -23.41 21.41
C ALA A 190 24.00 -24.60 20.56
N ALA A 191 23.58 -25.83 20.87
CA ALA A 191 23.94 -27.02 20.10
C ALA A 191 23.05 -27.25 18.85
N HIS A 192 21.98 -26.46 18.67
CA HIS A 192 21.08 -26.63 17.53
C HIS A 192 21.82 -26.41 16.21
N PRO A 193 21.62 -27.26 15.18
CA PRO A 193 22.37 -27.17 13.91
C PRO A 193 22.35 -25.78 13.27
N ILE A 194 21.22 -25.06 13.33
CA ILE A 194 21.08 -23.71 12.77
C ILE A 194 22.05 -22.70 13.43
N LEU A 195 22.40 -22.91 14.70
CA LEU A 195 23.28 -22.02 15.45
C LEU A 195 24.78 -22.38 15.34
N ARG A 196 25.12 -23.43 14.60
CA ARG A 196 26.49 -23.91 14.46
C ARG A 196 27.38 -22.87 13.73
N GLY A 197 28.45 -22.41 14.40
CA GLY A 197 29.35 -21.40 13.89
C GLY A 197 28.78 -19.96 13.86
N VAL A 198 27.57 -19.76 14.32
CA VAL A 198 26.94 -18.43 14.46
C VAL A 198 27.59 -17.66 15.62
N LYS A 199 27.95 -16.40 15.40
CA LYS A 199 28.56 -15.49 16.40
C LYS A 199 28.10 -14.06 16.14
N ASP A 200 28.05 -13.26 17.20
CA ASP A 200 27.94 -11.78 17.15
C ASP A 200 26.84 -11.27 16.22
N ILE A 201 25.62 -11.68 16.45
CA ILE A 201 24.49 -11.25 15.63
C ILE A 201 24.08 -9.83 16.07
N TRP A 202 24.37 -8.89 15.20
CA TRP A 202 23.88 -7.53 15.27
C TRP A 202 23.27 -7.14 13.93
N VAL A 203 22.06 -6.55 13.94
CA VAL A 203 21.29 -6.21 12.75
C VAL A 203 20.75 -4.79 12.83
N GLN A 204 20.58 -4.15 11.65
CA GLN A 204 20.15 -2.75 11.52
C GLN A 204 18.68 -2.56 11.87
N ALA A 205 17.84 -3.56 11.66
CA ALA A 205 16.42 -3.44 11.82
C ALA A 205 15.95 -3.46 13.28
N GLY A 206 14.89 -2.74 13.58
CA GLY A 206 14.26 -2.66 14.91
C GLY A 206 13.45 -3.89 15.31
N GLY A 207 13.21 -4.84 14.40
CA GLY A 207 12.47 -6.08 14.63
C GLY A 207 10.97 -5.93 14.86
N TYR A 208 10.30 -7.10 14.92
CA TYR A 208 8.90 -7.22 15.28
C TYR A 208 8.71 -7.83 16.66
N VAL A 209 7.51 -7.68 17.21
CA VAL A 209 7.11 -8.37 18.44
C VAL A 209 7.08 -9.87 18.18
N GLY A 210 7.96 -10.62 18.85
CA GLY A 210 8.06 -12.09 18.73
C GLY A 210 7.14 -12.79 19.72
N LYS A 211 6.10 -13.46 19.20
CA LYS A 211 5.14 -14.28 19.98
C LYS A 211 4.74 -15.52 19.18
N PRO A 212 5.69 -16.42 18.88
CA PRO A 212 5.34 -17.65 18.18
C PRO A 212 4.39 -18.49 19.02
N THR A 213 3.42 -19.13 18.36
CA THR A 213 2.39 -19.96 19.03
C THR A 213 2.93 -21.31 19.47
N ASP A 214 3.93 -21.80 18.77
CA ASP A 214 4.58 -23.09 19.02
C ASP A 214 6.01 -23.08 18.44
N GLY A 215 6.68 -24.19 18.56
CA GLY A 215 8.02 -24.38 17.98
C GLY A 215 9.15 -24.18 18.99
N GLU A 216 10.36 -24.35 18.49
CA GLU A 216 11.58 -24.25 19.27
C GLU A 216 12.23 -22.87 19.04
N ILE A 217 12.24 -22.03 20.08
CA ILE A 217 12.86 -20.71 20.04
C ILE A 217 14.38 -20.87 20.12
N LEU A 218 15.10 -20.34 19.12
CA LEU A 218 16.54 -20.45 19.01
C LEU A 218 17.26 -19.22 19.54
N THR A 219 16.62 -18.05 19.43
CA THR A 219 17.27 -16.77 19.72
C THR A 219 16.29 -15.76 20.31
N MET A 220 16.87 -14.79 21.04
CA MET A 220 16.17 -13.67 21.66
C MET A 220 16.76 -12.37 21.16
N ALA A 221 15.94 -11.46 20.67
CA ALA A 221 16.32 -10.16 20.14
C ALA A 221 16.13 -9.04 21.15
N GLN A 222 17.18 -8.27 21.39
CA GLN A 222 17.20 -7.10 22.27
C GLN A 222 17.37 -5.83 21.43
N PRO A 223 16.37 -4.91 21.37
CA PRO A 223 16.54 -3.59 20.78
C PRO A 223 17.62 -2.78 21.52
N LEU A 224 18.40 -2.03 20.76
CA LEU A 224 19.45 -1.14 21.27
C LEU A 224 19.01 0.32 21.11
N ASN A 225 19.40 1.19 22.04
CA ASN A 225 19.17 2.63 21.95
C ASN A 225 20.24 3.30 21.07
N GLY A 226 20.20 3.00 19.78
CA GLY A 226 21.11 3.52 18.76
C GLY A 226 21.31 2.56 17.60
N MET A 227 22.11 2.99 16.62
CA MET A 227 22.33 2.31 15.35
C MET A 227 23.75 1.76 15.21
N THR A 228 24.45 1.58 16.33
CA THR A 228 25.79 0.99 16.36
C THR A 228 25.80 -0.29 17.20
N GLN A 229 26.78 -1.14 16.94
CA GLN A 229 26.94 -2.39 17.66
C GLN A 229 27.15 -2.20 19.17
N ASP A 230 27.77 -1.08 19.57
CA ASP A 230 28.05 -0.73 20.96
C ASP A 230 26.93 0.07 21.65
N SER A 231 25.82 0.32 20.95
CA SER A 231 24.67 1.02 21.54
C SER A 231 24.13 0.23 22.73
N PRO A 232 23.72 0.91 23.83
CA PRO A 232 23.20 0.22 25.01
C PRO A 232 21.85 -0.42 24.72
N ALA A 233 21.56 -1.51 25.41
CA ALA A 233 20.26 -2.17 25.36
C ALA A 233 19.14 -1.20 25.82
N ASP A 234 17.98 -1.25 25.17
CA ASP A 234 16.78 -0.56 25.63
C ASP A 234 16.20 -1.30 26.85
N ALA A 235 16.46 -0.78 28.04
CA ALA A 235 16.03 -1.40 29.29
C ALA A 235 14.49 -1.46 29.44
N THR A 236 13.75 -0.69 28.64
CA THR A 236 12.26 -0.68 28.65
C THR A 236 11.66 -1.78 27.78
N LYS A 237 12.48 -2.44 26.95
CA LYS A 237 12.10 -3.49 26.01
C LYS A 237 12.85 -4.79 26.33
N PRO A 238 12.27 -5.73 27.08
CA PRO A 238 12.94 -7.00 27.36
C PRO A 238 13.21 -7.78 26.07
N PRO A 239 14.22 -8.68 26.04
CA PRO A 239 14.46 -9.54 24.88
C PRO A 239 13.21 -10.34 24.51
N MET A 240 12.93 -10.47 23.19
CA MET A 240 11.82 -11.25 22.65
C MET A 240 12.29 -12.33 21.69
N PRO A 241 11.53 -13.44 21.55
CA PRO A 241 11.79 -14.44 20.51
C PRO A 241 11.96 -13.77 19.13
N SER A 242 12.97 -14.17 18.40
CA SER A 242 13.28 -13.59 17.07
C SER A 242 13.39 -14.62 15.97
N GLU A 243 13.98 -15.77 16.27
CA GLU A 243 14.11 -16.90 15.36
C GLU A 243 13.66 -18.19 16.04
N TRP A 244 12.92 -19.00 15.28
CA TRP A 244 12.41 -20.28 15.76
C TRP A 244 12.24 -21.29 14.63
N THR A 245 12.20 -22.56 15.01
CA THR A 245 11.84 -23.67 14.13
C THR A 245 10.52 -24.30 14.55
N ARG A 246 9.78 -24.79 13.58
CA ARG A 246 8.56 -25.56 13.79
C ARG A 246 8.27 -26.50 12.63
N THR A 247 7.19 -27.25 12.71
CA THR A 247 6.59 -27.94 11.60
C THR A 247 5.15 -27.46 11.43
N TYR A 248 4.69 -27.26 10.19
CA TYR A 248 3.28 -27.07 9.91
C TYR A 248 2.68 -28.36 9.35
N LYS A 249 1.38 -28.54 9.53
CA LYS A 249 0.62 -29.67 8.95
C LYS A 249 -0.27 -29.13 7.83
N SER A 250 -0.11 -29.67 6.63
CA SER A 250 -0.92 -29.31 5.47
C SER A 250 -2.31 -29.93 5.52
N ALA A 251 -3.22 -29.44 4.67
CA ALA A 251 -4.56 -30.02 4.51
C ALA A 251 -4.53 -31.51 4.08
N SER A 252 -3.48 -31.92 3.36
CA SER A 252 -3.26 -33.34 2.98
C SER A 252 -2.70 -34.20 4.12
N GLY A 253 -2.45 -33.61 5.30
CA GLY A 253 -1.88 -34.31 6.47
C GLY A 253 -0.36 -34.45 6.45
N LYS A 254 0.33 -33.97 5.39
CA LYS A 254 1.80 -33.94 5.32
C LYS A 254 2.35 -32.79 6.16
N THR A 255 3.59 -32.91 6.60
CA THR A 255 4.27 -31.87 7.40
C THR A 255 5.45 -31.28 6.65
N GLY A 256 5.63 -29.96 6.80
CA GLY A 256 6.79 -29.24 6.31
C GLY A 256 7.59 -28.63 7.45
N ARG A 257 8.92 -28.66 7.36
CA ARG A 257 9.82 -27.99 8.31
C ARG A 257 9.81 -26.50 8.03
N VAL A 258 9.83 -25.68 9.07
CA VAL A 258 9.79 -24.24 8.97
C VAL A 258 10.87 -23.61 9.85
N PHE A 259 11.62 -22.67 9.29
CA PHE A 259 12.46 -21.74 10.04
C PHE A 259 11.95 -20.32 9.79
N THR A 260 11.68 -19.59 10.86
CA THR A 260 11.17 -18.21 10.79
C THR A 260 12.14 -17.28 11.48
N THR A 261 12.41 -16.14 10.85
CA THR A 261 13.17 -15.02 11.44
C THR A 261 12.38 -13.71 11.28
N LEU A 262 12.35 -12.88 12.32
CA LEU A 262 11.70 -11.57 12.32
C LEU A 262 12.58 -10.44 11.78
N TYR A 263 13.71 -10.80 11.16
CA TYR A 263 14.71 -9.94 10.54
C TYR A 263 14.98 -10.37 9.09
N GLY A 264 15.96 -9.77 8.42
CA GLY A 264 16.34 -10.17 7.06
C GLY A 264 16.36 -9.05 6.05
N THR A 265 16.40 -7.78 6.50
CA THR A 265 16.61 -6.66 5.58
C THR A 265 17.91 -6.86 4.79
N SER A 266 18.05 -6.18 3.67
CA SER A 266 19.29 -6.24 2.89
C SER A 266 20.52 -5.82 3.70
N GLU A 267 20.36 -4.90 4.65
CA GLU A 267 21.43 -4.47 5.56
C GLU A 267 21.70 -5.51 6.66
N ASP A 268 20.68 -6.22 7.15
CA ASP A 268 20.84 -7.22 8.21
C ASP A 268 21.73 -8.39 7.75
N ILE A 269 21.60 -8.83 6.49
CA ILE A 269 22.40 -9.93 5.96
C ILE A 269 23.90 -9.58 5.78
N THR A 270 24.29 -8.30 5.93
CA THR A 270 25.70 -7.91 5.94
C THR A 270 26.42 -8.44 7.17
N ASN A 271 25.73 -8.65 8.30
CA ASN A 271 26.26 -9.34 9.46
C ASN A 271 26.48 -10.82 9.14
N GLU A 272 27.72 -11.30 9.28
CA GLU A 272 28.06 -12.69 8.94
C GLU A 272 27.32 -13.71 9.81
N GLY A 273 27.21 -13.45 11.12
CA GLY A 273 26.53 -14.36 12.05
C GLY A 273 25.06 -14.53 11.66
N TYR A 274 24.40 -13.44 11.31
CA TYR A 274 23.01 -13.47 10.88
C TYR A 274 22.86 -14.19 9.52
N ARG A 275 23.69 -13.86 8.53
CA ARG A 275 23.70 -14.53 7.22
C ARG A 275 23.98 -16.03 7.34
N ARG A 276 24.92 -16.43 8.21
CA ARG A 276 25.21 -17.85 8.53
C ARG A 276 24.00 -18.55 9.09
N MET A 277 23.26 -17.92 9.99
CA MET A 277 22.05 -18.50 10.57
C MET A 277 20.99 -18.76 9.51
N ILE A 278 20.79 -17.83 8.54
CA ILE A 278 19.86 -18.05 7.40
C ILE A 278 20.32 -19.24 6.56
N VAL A 279 21.60 -19.30 6.20
CA VAL A 279 22.18 -20.40 5.40
C VAL A 279 22.01 -21.74 6.13
N ASN A 280 22.34 -21.81 7.41
CA ASN A 280 22.16 -23.02 8.23
C ASN A 280 20.67 -23.39 8.32
N GLY A 281 19.76 -22.41 8.42
CA GLY A 281 18.30 -22.63 8.38
C GLY A 281 17.84 -23.31 7.09
N ILE A 282 18.40 -22.92 5.97
CA ILE A 282 18.15 -23.52 4.66
C ILE A 282 18.61 -24.99 4.65
N PHE A 283 19.83 -25.27 5.11
CA PHE A 283 20.32 -26.64 5.22
C PHE A 283 19.44 -27.49 6.14
N TRP A 284 19.09 -26.95 7.32
CA TRP A 284 18.24 -27.62 8.28
C TRP A 284 16.84 -27.93 7.68
N ALA A 285 16.23 -26.96 6.99
CA ALA A 285 14.92 -27.17 6.39
C ALA A 285 14.93 -28.27 5.32
N LEU A 286 16.05 -28.44 4.63
CA LEU A 286 16.27 -29.46 3.59
C LEU A 286 16.71 -30.83 4.15
N GLY A 287 16.92 -30.98 5.47
CA GLY A 287 17.42 -32.22 6.06
C GLY A 287 18.90 -32.47 5.79
N LEU A 288 19.69 -31.40 5.63
CA LEU A 288 21.13 -31.43 5.35
C LEU A 288 21.97 -30.99 6.56
N GLU A 289 21.51 -31.21 7.80
CA GLU A 289 22.13 -30.76 9.04
C GLU A 289 23.56 -31.26 9.21
N ASP A 290 23.87 -32.46 8.73
CA ASP A 290 25.22 -33.04 8.82
C ASP A 290 26.24 -32.32 7.95
N SER A 291 25.75 -31.58 6.95
CA SER A 291 26.58 -30.75 6.07
C SER A 291 26.87 -29.37 6.64
N ILE A 292 26.19 -28.95 7.71
CA ILE A 292 26.45 -27.66 8.36
C ILE A 292 27.76 -27.74 9.14
N LYS A 293 28.78 -26.99 8.68
CA LYS A 293 30.07 -26.86 9.35
C LYS A 293 30.20 -25.49 9.99
N PRO A 294 30.92 -25.36 11.15
CA PRO A 294 31.11 -24.06 11.80
C PRO A 294 31.80 -23.01 10.90
N ASP A 295 32.60 -23.45 9.97
CA ASP A 295 33.37 -22.66 9.00
C ASP A 295 32.78 -22.69 7.58
N LEU A 296 31.50 -23.08 7.44
CA LEU A 296 30.81 -23.08 6.15
C LEU A 296 30.97 -21.69 5.47
N ASP A 297 31.43 -21.68 4.21
CA ASP A 297 31.59 -20.42 3.47
C ASP A 297 30.22 -19.78 3.19
N VAL A 298 29.99 -18.62 3.80
CA VAL A 298 28.80 -17.81 3.64
C VAL A 298 29.14 -16.41 3.12
N SER A 299 30.35 -16.22 2.56
CA SER A 299 30.77 -14.95 1.98
C SER A 299 29.91 -14.56 0.79
N PHE A 300 29.73 -13.25 0.57
CA PHE A 300 29.02 -12.78 -0.62
C PHE A 300 29.80 -13.13 -1.88
N VAL A 301 29.06 -13.44 -2.93
CA VAL A 301 29.60 -13.71 -4.26
C VAL A 301 29.29 -12.53 -5.16
N GLY A 302 30.33 -11.88 -5.67
CA GLY A 302 30.23 -10.62 -6.39
C GLY A 302 29.95 -9.42 -5.47
N PRO A 303 29.91 -8.22 -6.02
CA PRO A 303 29.70 -7.01 -5.22
C PRO A 303 28.29 -6.96 -4.61
N PHE A 304 28.26 -6.76 -3.28
CA PHE A 304 27.01 -6.52 -2.55
C PHE A 304 27.15 -5.29 -1.65
N LYS A 305 26.40 -4.25 -1.97
CA LYS A 305 26.34 -3.02 -1.20
C LYS A 305 24.89 -2.58 -1.09
N PRO A 306 24.15 -3.08 -0.09
CA PRO A 306 22.71 -2.86 -0.01
C PRO A 306 22.36 -1.38 0.14
N ASN A 307 21.24 -1.00 -0.43
CA ASN A 307 20.60 0.27 -0.14
C ASN A 307 19.91 0.22 1.23
N THR A 308 19.82 1.37 1.89
CA THR A 308 19.06 1.47 3.14
C THR A 308 17.60 1.14 2.90
N PHE A 309 17.02 0.31 3.77
CA PHE A 309 15.62 -0.06 3.69
C PHE A 309 14.69 1.12 4.06
N GLY A 310 13.42 1.08 3.63
CA GLY A 310 12.43 2.11 3.94
C GLY A 310 11.12 1.87 3.21
N GLY A 311 10.01 2.22 3.82
CA GLY A 311 8.67 1.94 3.29
C GLY A 311 8.45 2.52 1.89
N GLY A 312 8.10 1.64 0.95
CA GLY A 312 7.87 1.98 -0.45
C GLY A 312 9.13 2.30 -1.25
N ALA A 313 10.31 1.96 -0.74
CA ALA A 313 11.57 2.22 -1.39
C ALA A 313 12.19 0.92 -1.94
N TYR A 314 12.55 0.89 -3.21
CA TYR A 314 13.30 -0.16 -3.90
C TYR A 314 14.17 0.46 -5.00
N ALA A 315 15.11 -0.28 -5.56
CA ALA A 315 15.97 0.22 -6.64
C ALA A 315 15.19 0.26 -7.97
N HIS A 316 14.90 1.47 -8.47
CA HIS A 316 14.09 1.66 -9.68
C HIS A 316 14.87 1.37 -10.97
N GLY A 317 14.17 0.86 -12.00
CA GLY A 317 14.72 0.53 -13.30
C GLY A 317 15.67 -0.65 -13.27
N VAL A 318 15.48 -1.57 -12.32
CA VAL A 318 16.24 -2.81 -12.20
C VAL A 318 15.40 -3.96 -12.75
N LYS A 319 16.01 -4.76 -13.60
CA LYS A 319 15.42 -5.99 -14.16
C LYS A 319 16.11 -7.22 -13.61
N PRO A 320 15.43 -8.40 -13.53
CA PRO A 320 16.02 -9.63 -13.00
C PRO A 320 17.35 -10.00 -13.67
N GLU A 321 17.47 -9.84 -14.99
CA GLU A 321 18.67 -10.14 -15.75
C GLU A 321 19.89 -9.28 -15.38
N MET A 322 19.68 -8.10 -14.79
CA MET A 322 20.77 -7.26 -14.29
C MET A 322 21.52 -7.89 -13.09
N TYR A 323 20.87 -8.85 -12.43
CA TYR A 323 21.47 -9.64 -11.35
C TYR A 323 22.04 -10.98 -11.83
N ALA A 324 21.97 -11.29 -13.13
CA ALA A 324 22.41 -12.57 -13.65
C ALA A 324 23.92 -12.80 -13.44
N GLY A 325 24.27 -14.08 -13.26
CA GLY A 325 25.65 -14.51 -13.04
C GLY A 325 26.17 -14.23 -11.62
N PHE A 326 27.49 -14.40 -11.45
CA PHE A 326 28.14 -14.36 -10.13
C PHE A 326 28.98 -13.08 -9.89
N THR A 327 29.01 -12.16 -10.84
CA THR A 327 29.85 -10.95 -10.77
C THR A 327 29.09 -9.64 -10.91
N SER A 328 27.80 -9.69 -11.28
CA SER A 328 26.95 -8.50 -11.34
C SER A 328 26.78 -7.85 -9.96
N GLN A 329 26.66 -6.55 -9.93
CA GLN A 329 26.46 -5.82 -8.68
C GLN A 329 25.04 -5.99 -8.15
N ILE A 330 24.87 -6.17 -6.85
CA ILE A 330 23.58 -6.16 -6.14
C ILE A 330 23.65 -5.10 -5.02
N PRO A 331 22.75 -4.10 -5.02
CA PRO A 331 21.78 -3.78 -6.07
C PRO A 331 22.47 -3.24 -7.34
N ALA A 332 21.80 -3.37 -8.48
CA ALA A 332 22.33 -2.91 -9.77
C ALA A 332 22.50 -1.37 -9.82
N ASN A 333 21.77 -0.64 -8.98
CA ASN A 333 21.89 0.79 -8.80
C ASN A 333 21.45 1.21 -7.37
N ASN A 334 21.71 2.46 -7.01
CA ASN A 334 21.26 3.07 -5.75
C ASN A 334 20.12 4.09 -5.94
N ASN A 335 19.44 4.05 -7.07
CA ASN A 335 18.29 4.90 -7.34
C ASN A 335 17.06 4.39 -6.58
N THR A 336 17.02 4.67 -5.28
CA THR A 336 15.96 4.25 -4.36
C THR A 336 14.96 5.35 -4.05
N GLN A 337 15.18 6.55 -4.57
CA GLN A 337 14.12 7.54 -4.56
C GLN A 337 12.99 6.99 -5.42
N ARG A 338 11.75 7.05 -4.94
CA ARG A 338 10.61 6.87 -5.83
C ARG A 338 10.92 7.71 -7.06
N ALA A 339 11.07 7.05 -8.21
CA ALA A 339 11.28 7.78 -9.43
C ALA A 339 10.17 8.83 -9.48
N SER A 340 10.53 10.10 -9.33
CA SER A 340 9.74 11.13 -9.96
C SER A 340 9.67 10.64 -11.40
N LYS A 341 8.56 10.01 -11.79
CA LYS A 341 8.36 9.20 -13.00
C LYS A 341 9.42 9.53 -14.04
N LYS A 342 10.23 8.55 -14.45
CA LYS A 342 11.20 8.74 -15.55
C LYS A 342 10.54 9.65 -16.57
N ALA A 343 11.12 10.84 -16.77
CA ALA A 343 10.77 11.65 -17.91
C ALA A 343 10.92 10.71 -19.11
N LYS A 344 9.81 10.36 -19.76
CA LYS A 344 9.86 9.85 -21.13
C LYS A 344 10.86 10.75 -21.87
N PRO A 345 11.69 10.20 -22.79
CA PRO A 345 12.59 11.02 -23.57
C PRO A 345 11.83 12.27 -24.01
N GLU A 346 12.40 13.43 -23.78
CA GLU A 346 11.79 14.74 -23.98
C GLU A 346 10.99 14.82 -25.30
N GLN A 347 9.73 14.49 -25.24
CA GLN A 347 8.78 15.26 -25.99
C GLN A 347 8.72 16.58 -25.22
N LYS A 348 9.22 17.64 -25.87
CA LYS A 348 9.22 19.04 -25.44
C LYS A 348 8.05 19.26 -24.47
N ALA A 349 8.35 19.55 -23.22
CA ALA A 349 7.39 19.80 -22.17
C ALA A 349 6.30 20.71 -22.74
N ALA A 350 5.10 20.15 -22.88
CA ALA A 350 3.92 20.97 -22.98
C ALA A 350 3.87 21.71 -21.64
N ALA A 351 4.02 23.01 -21.69
CA ALA A 351 4.02 23.89 -20.54
C ALA A 351 2.92 23.46 -19.58
N ALA A 352 3.26 23.29 -18.30
CA ALA A 352 2.29 23.00 -17.24
C ALA A 352 1.12 23.97 -17.43
N ALA A 353 -0.08 23.41 -17.66
CA ALA A 353 -1.26 24.23 -17.89
C ALA A 353 -1.45 25.11 -16.67
N THR A 354 -1.42 26.41 -16.87
CA THR A 354 -1.65 27.42 -15.84
C THR A 354 -3.00 27.15 -15.20
N PRO A 355 -3.12 27.03 -13.90
CA PRO A 355 -4.39 26.80 -13.24
C PRO A 355 -5.41 27.87 -13.64
N GLY A 356 -6.57 27.44 -14.17
CA GLY A 356 -7.64 28.35 -14.60
C GLY A 356 -7.70 28.68 -16.09
N ALA A 357 -6.90 28.02 -16.95
CA ALA A 357 -7.02 28.16 -18.40
C ALA A 357 -8.38 27.62 -18.91
N ALA A 358 -9.00 28.32 -19.87
CA ALA A 358 -10.22 27.87 -20.51
C ALA A 358 -9.99 26.55 -21.28
N SER A 359 -11.04 25.71 -21.38
CA SER A 359 -10.99 24.46 -22.15
C SER A 359 -10.64 24.76 -23.61
N LYS A 360 -9.73 23.96 -24.18
CA LYS A 360 -9.22 24.19 -25.54
C LYS A 360 -9.08 22.86 -26.29
N VAL A 361 -9.70 22.79 -27.47
CA VAL A 361 -9.43 21.72 -28.45
C VAL A 361 -8.05 21.98 -29.07
N THR A 362 -7.16 21.00 -28.98
CA THR A 362 -5.78 21.10 -29.46
C THR A 362 -5.53 20.23 -30.69
N ILE A 363 -6.34 19.17 -30.88
CA ILE A 363 -6.31 18.30 -32.05
C ILE A 363 -7.75 17.95 -32.44
N ALA A 364 -8.08 18.07 -33.72
CA ALA A 364 -9.37 17.67 -34.31
C ALA A 364 -9.15 17.22 -35.77
N SER A 365 -8.63 16.01 -35.99
CA SER A 365 -8.29 15.51 -37.32
C SER A 365 -9.46 14.93 -38.09
N GLY A 366 -10.61 14.66 -37.43
CA GLY A 366 -11.78 13.97 -37.99
C GLY A 366 -11.56 12.50 -38.34
N LYS A 367 -10.41 11.91 -38.00
CA LYS A 367 -10.11 10.49 -38.24
C LYS A 367 -10.79 9.58 -37.22
N PRO A 368 -11.10 8.32 -37.58
CA PRO A 368 -11.60 7.33 -36.64
C PRO A 368 -10.64 7.08 -35.48
N ALA A 369 -11.20 6.78 -34.30
CA ALA A 369 -10.47 6.47 -33.08
C ALA A 369 -10.80 5.05 -32.57
N ARG A 370 -9.82 4.39 -32.01
CA ARG A 370 -9.95 3.10 -31.33
C ARG A 370 -9.91 3.21 -29.80
N TYR A 371 -9.13 4.17 -29.27
CA TYR A 371 -9.01 4.35 -27.83
C TYR A 371 -9.60 5.68 -27.40
N VAL A 372 -10.28 5.67 -26.23
CA VAL A 372 -10.77 6.86 -25.55
C VAL A 372 -10.07 6.96 -24.21
N ARG A 373 -9.33 8.03 -23.98
CA ARG A 373 -8.53 8.25 -22.78
C ARG A 373 -8.93 9.55 -22.09
N ILE A 374 -9.11 9.45 -20.77
CA ILE A 374 -9.29 10.60 -19.88
C ILE A 374 -8.11 10.63 -18.91
N GLU A 375 -7.45 11.75 -18.80
CA GLU A 375 -6.32 11.97 -17.89
C GLU A 375 -6.52 13.28 -17.14
N ILE A 376 -6.23 13.29 -15.82
CA ILE A 376 -6.26 14.50 -15.01
C ILE A 376 -4.83 14.93 -14.74
N PRO A 377 -4.32 15.98 -15.41
CA PRO A 377 -2.94 16.44 -15.22
C PRO A 377 -2.70 17.00 -13.81
N GLY A 378 -1.48 16.82 -13.30
CA GLY A 378 -1.00 17.38 -12.04
C GLY A 378 -0.82 16.37 -10.93
N ASP A 379 -0.19 16.82 -9.84
CA ASP A 379 0.09 16.02 -8.67
C ASP A 379 -1.10 15.99 -7.70
N LYS A 380 -1.12 14.97 -6.83
CA LYS A 380 -2.13 14.78 -5.77
C LYS A 380 -3.57 14.77 -6.30
N ARG A 381 -3.77 14.11 -7.43
CA ARG A 381 -5.08 13.95 -8.09
C ARG A 381 -5.66 12.55 -7.85
N CYS A 382 -6.95 12.39 -8.07
CA CYS A 382 -7.59 11.09 -8.27
C CYS A 382 -8.68 11.21 -9.34
N LEU A 383 -8.97 10.11 -10.03
CA LEU A 383 -9.97 10.06 -11.10
C LEU A 383 -11.12 9.15 -10.66
N GLN A 384 -12.35 9.64 -10.86
CA GLN A 384 -13.58 8.89 -10.59
C GLN A 384 -14.57 9.19 -11.71
N ILE A 385 -15.02 8.13 -12.39
CA ILE A 385 -16.03 8.20 -13.46
C ILE A 385 -17.16 7.26 -13.08
N ALA A 386 -18.42 7.73 -13.13
CA ALA A 386 -19.57 6.88 -12.95
C ALA A 386 -19.89 6.13 -14.24
N GLU A 387 -19.91 6.84 -15.38
CA GLU A 387 -20.20 6.22 -16.67
C GLU A 387 -19.57 7.05 -17.80
N ILE A 388 -19.21 6.37 -18.90
CA ILE A 388 -18.85 6.97 -20.17
C ILE A 388 -19.66 6.35 -21.30
N GLU A 389 -20.17 7.17 -22.20
CA GLU A 389 -20.81 6.75 -23.46
C GLU A 389 -20.00 7.30 -24.63
N VAL A 390 -19.73 6.46 -25.61
CA VAL A 390 -19.01 6.80 -26.83
C VAL A 390 -19.93 6.56 -28.02
N MET A 391 -20.45 7.63 -28.59
CA MET A 391 -21.46 7.54 -29.66
C MET A 391 -20.80 7.62 -31.04
N SER A 392 -21.14 6.66 -31.90
CA SER A 392 -20.75 6.61 -33.30
C SER A 392 -21.93 6.14 -34.14
N GLY A 393 -22.38 6.93 -35.12
CA GLY A 393 -23.52 6.62 -35.96
C GLY A 393 -24.80 6.31 -35.17
N GLY A 394 -25.01 7.02 -34.05
CA GLY A 394 -26.18 6.84 -33.17
C GLY A 394 -26.13 5.60 -32.27
N LYS A 395 -25.01 4.86 -32.22
CA LYS A 395 -24.82 3.69 -31.35
C LYS A 395 -23.75 3.98 -30.31
N ASN A 396 -23.96 3.51 -29.09
CA ASN A 396 -22.90 3.51 -28.06
C ASN A 396 -21.94 2.36 -28.32
N VAL A 397 -20.72 2.69 -28.82
CA VAL A 397 -19.69 1.72 -29.22
C VAL A 397 -18.77 1.31 -28.09
N VAL A 398 -18.99 1.80 -26.88
CA VAL A 398 -18.18 1.43 -25.70
C VAL A 398 -18.54 0.05 -25.15
N LYS A 399 -19.74 -0.49 -25.49
CA LYS A 399 -20.19 -1.80 -25.02
C LYS A 399 -19.27 -2.92 -25.55
N GLY A 400 -18.68 -3.69 -24.64
CA GLY A 400 -17.70 -4.74 -24.96
C GLY A 400 -16.26 -4.24 -25.11
N GLY A 401 -16.02 -2.95 -24.91
CA GLY A 401 -14.67 -2.40 -24.81
C GLY A 401 -13.92 -2.90 -23.58
N LYS A 402 -12.60 -2.84 -23.63
CA LYS A 402 -11.72 -3.23 -22.52
C LYS A 402 -11.23 -1.97 -21.81
N ALA A 403 -11.70 -1.77 -20.59
CA ALA A 403 -11.28 -0.62 -19.78
C ALA A 403 -10.00 -0.90 -18.99
N SER A 404 -9.24 0.16 -18.73
CA SER A 404 -8.06 0.15 -17.86
C SER A 404 -7.91 1.52 -17.19
N GLN A 405 -7.18 1.58 -16.08
CA GLN A 405 -6.91 2.85 -15.39
C GLN A 405 -5.57 2.79 -14.67
N SER A 406 -5.00 3.96 -14.37
CA SER A 406 -3.65 4.09 -13.79
C SER A 406 -3.47 3.34 -12.48
N THR A 407 -4.48 3.30 -11.63
CA THR A 407 -4.50 2.58 -10.34
C THR A 407 -5.94 2.30 -9.94
N THR A 408 -6.17 1.33 -9.06
CA THR A 408 -7.51 1.01 -8.55
C THR A 408 -7.52 1.03 -7.02
N THR A 409 -8.58 1.58 -6.41
CA THR A 409 -8.81 1.55 -4.97
C THR A 409 -10.30 1.46 -4.64
N GLY A 410 -10.63 1.02 -3.42
CA GLY A 410 -12.01 0.97 -2.94
C GLY A 410 -12.97 0.12 -3.79
N GLY A 411 -12.44 -0.86 -4.55
CA GLY A 411 -13.25 -1.67 -5.46
C GLY A 411 -13.78 -0.93 -6.69
N GLY A 412 -13.29 0.30 -6.98
CA GLY A 412 -13.67 1.09 -8.16
C GLY A 412 -12.90 0.67 -9.40
N VAL A 413 -13.17 -0.53 -9.92
CA VAL A 413 -12.53 -1.09 -11.12
C VAL A 413 -12.88 -0.30 -12.38
N PRO A 414 -12.00 -0.29 -13.41
CA PRO A 414 -12.20 0.55 -14.60
C PRO A 414 -13.45 0.21 -15.42
N GLU A 415 -13.94 -1.02 -15.38
CA GLU A 415 -15.12 -1.50 -16.09
C GLU A 415 -16.43 -0.86 -15.59
N ARG A 416 -16.46 -0.32 -14.37
CA ARG A 416 -17.63 0.38 -13.83
C ARG A 416 -18.05 1.61 -14.64
N ALA A 417 -17.14 2.19 -15.41
CA ALA A 417 -17.49 3.28 -16.33
C ALA A 417 -18.14 2.80 -17.63
N LEU A 418 -18.34 1.48 -17.84
CA LEU A 418 -18.89 0.87 -19.04
C LEU A 418 -20.13 0.01 -18.76
N ASP A 419 -20.58 -0.09 -17.52
CA ASP A 419 -21.60 -1.04 -17.07
C ASP A 419 -23.04 -0.53 -17.29
N GLY A 420 -23.18 0.70 -17.74
CA GLY A 420 -24.47 1.37 -17.97
C GLY A 420 -25.09 1.99 -16.71
N ASN A 421 -24.39 1.93 -15.58
CA ASN A 421 -24.86 2.47 -14.30
C ASN A 421 -24.44 3.94 -14.12
N LYS A 422 -25.26 4.85 -14.61
CA LYS A 422 -25.06 6.30 -14.48
C LYS A 422 -25.32 6.84 -13.07
N ASN A 423 -25.59 5.98 -12.08
CA ASN A 423 -25.90 6.41 -10.73
C ASN A 423 -24.66 7.05 -10.09
N PRO A 424 -24.71 8.32 -9.67
CA PRO A 424 -23.54 9.03 -9.17
C PRO A 424 -23.21 8.71 -7.70
N ASP A 425 -24.08 7.97 -6.99
CA ASP A 425 -23.90 7.58 -5.59
C ASP A 425 -22.93 6.39 -5.48
N TRP A 426 -21.85 6.58 -4.75
CA TRP A 426 -20.84 5.54 -4.51
C TRP A 426 -21.41 4.24 -3.91
N SER A 427 -22.41 4.36 -3.02
CA SER A 427 -23.03 3.20 -2.37
C SER A 427 -23.79 2.29 -3.34
N LYS A 428 -24.06 2.77 -4.54
CA LYS A 428 -24.72 2.04 -5.63
C LYS A 428 -23.75 1.34 -6.59
N GLY A 429 -22.47 1.40 -6.29
CA GLY A 429 -21.43 0.59 -6.93
C GLY A 429 -21.01 0.99 -8.35
N GLY A 430 -21.46 2.14 -8.85
CA GLY A 430 -21.32 2.51 -10.26
C GLY A 430 -20.07 3.31 -10.63
N GLN A 431 -19.05 3.49 -9.77
CA GLN A 431 -17.96 4.38 -10.13
C GLN A 431 -16.59 3.69 -10.14
N THR A 432 -15.73 4.13 -11.08
CA THR A 432 -14.29 3.86 -11.06
C THR A 432 -13.61 4.65 -9.94
N HIS A 433 -12.47 4.21 -9.46
CA HIS A 433 -11.70 4.97 -8.49
C HIS A 433 -10.21 4.67 -8.60
N THR A 434 -9.41 5.65 -9.05
CA THR A 434 -7.96 5.58 -8.92
C THR A 434 -7.54 5.93 -7.49
N LYS A 435 -6.36 5.47 -7.05
CA LYS A 435 -5.84 5.85 -5.72
C LYS A 435 -5.80 7.38 -5.57
N GLU A 436 -5.98 7.86 -4.35
CA GLU A 436 -5.86 9.29 -4.03
C GLU A 436 -4.39 9.74 -4.09
N ASN A 437 -4.19 11.04 -4.26
CA ASN A 437 -2.86 11.67 -4.33
C ASN A 437 -1.95 11.09 -5.43
N GLN A 438 -2.54 10.70 -6.57
CA GLN A 438 -1.77 10.22 -7.73
C GLN A 438 -1.31 11.39 -8.61
N PRO A 439 -0.13 11.29 -9.24
CA PRO A 439 0.23 12.14 -10.35
C PRO A 439 -0.50 11.67 -11.61
N ASN A 440 -1.11 12.61 -12.34
CA ASN A 440 -1.75 12.39 -13.65
C ASN A 440 -2.58 11.09 -13.74
N PRO A 441 -3.57 10.83 -12.85
CA PRO A 441 -4.38 9.63 -12.95
C PRO A 441 -5.16 9.62 -14.26
N TRP A 442 -5.27 8.43 -14.85
CA TRP A 442 -5.94 8.25 -16.14
C TRP A 442 -6.87 7.02 -16.12
N TRP A 443 -7.84 7.08 -17.01
CA TRP A 443 -8.72 5.99 -17.39
C TRP A 443 -8.77 5.90 -18.92
N GLU A 444 -8.83 4.69 -19.47
CA GLU A 444 -8.84 4.45 -20.91
C GLU A 444 -9.68 3.23 -21.27
N VAL A 445 -10.35 3.28 -22.44
CA VAL A 445 -11.03 2.13 -23.04
C VAL A 445 -10.51 1.87 -24.44
N ASP A 446 -10.21 0.58 -24.76
CA ASP A 446 -10.03 0.06 -26.09
C ASP A 446 -11.41 -0.37 -26.64
N LEU A 447 -11.88 0.27 -27.68
CA LEU A 447 -13.16 -0.01 -28.34
C LEU A 447 -13.12 -1.29 -29.20
N GLY A 448 -11.95 -1.95 -29.33
CA GLY A 448 -11.73 -3.14 -30.13
C GLY A 448 -11.54 -2.88 -31.64
N SER A 449 -12.09 -1.78 -32.15
CA SER A 449 -11.92 -1.33 -33.54
C SER A 449 -12.02 0.19 -33.64
N SER A 450 -11.60 0.75 -34.79
CA SER A 450 -11.68 2.19 -35.04
C SER A 450 -13.09 2.64 -35.41
N HIS A 451 -13.58 3.72 -34.76
CA HIS A 451 -14.91 4.30 -34.96
C HIS A 451 -14.82 5.81 -35.23
N ALA A 452 -15.71 6.31 -36.11
CA ALA A 452 -15.91 7.74 -36.27
C ALA A 452 -16.80 8.24 -35.11
N ILE A 453 -16.18 8.85 -34.11
CA ILE A 453 -16.86 9.24 -32.85
C ILE A 453 -17.63 10.56 -33.09
N ASP A 454 -18.93 10.53 -32.79
CA ASP A 454 -19.81 11.71 -32.87
C ASP A 454 -19.77 12.51 -31.55
N THR A 455 -20.07 11.85 -30.43
CA THR A 455 -20.13 12.49 -29.11
C THR A 455 -19.61 11.57 -28.00
N ILE A 456 -19.14 12.19 -26.91
CA ILE A 456 -18.78 11.49 -25.65
C ILE A 456 -19.71 12.00 -24.55
N GLY A 457 -20.42 11.10 -23.88
CA GLY A 457 -21.15 11.35 -22.64
C GLY A 457 -20.27 10.96 -21.44
N LEU A 458 -20.24 11.78 -20.40
CA LEU A 458 -19.42 11.55 -19.20
C LEU A 458 -20.22 11.88 -17.94
N TRP A 459 -20.21 10.98 -16.96
CA TRP A 459 -20.84 11.16 -15.64
C TRP A 459 -19.79 11.00 -14.54
N SER A 460 -19.77 11.96 -13.61
CA SER A 460 -18.86 11.93 -12.46
C SER A 460 -19.52 11.34 -11.21
N ARG A 461 -18.79 11.29 -10.11
CA ARG A 461 -19.29 10.89 -8.80
C ARG A 461 -19.96 12.08 -8.10
N GLN A 462 -21.16 11.86 -7.51
CA GLN A 462 -21.86 12.87 -6.74
C GLN A 462 -21.02 13.41 -5.58
N GLY A 463 -20.97 14.73 -5.45
CA GLY A 463 -20.21 15.43 -4.42
C GLY A 463 -18.69 15.51 -4.68
N PHE A 464 -18.21 14.98 -5.82
CA PHE A 464 -16.80 14.93 -6.19
C PHE A 464 -16.56 15.28 -7.68
N SER A 465 -17.47 16.04 -8.28
CA SER A 465 -17.36 16.45 -9.69
C SER A 465 -16.09 17.27 -9.97
N ASP A 466 -15.58 17.97 -8.98
CA ASP A 466 -14.32 18.71 -9.01
C ASP A 466 -13.07 17.82 -9.18
N ARG A 467 -13.15 16.54 -8.79
CA ARG A 467 -12.05 15.57 -8.98
C ARG A 467 -11.76 15.29 -10.46
N LEU A 468 -12.76 15.46 -11.34
CA LEU A 468 -12.56 15.46 -12.79
C LEU A 468 -12.12 16.83 -13.33
N GLY A 469 -11.84 17.81 -12.49
CA GLY A 469 -11.44 19.16 -12.94
C GLY A 469 -10.13 19.17 -13.70
N ASP A 470 -10.07 20.01 -14.77
CA ASP A 470 -8.92 20.19 -15.66
C ASP A 470 -8.51 18.91 -16.42
N PHE A 471 -9.42 17.99 -16.67
CA PHE A 471 -9.07 16.77 -17.40
C PHE A 471 -8.74 17.04 -18.87
N THR A 472 -7.98 16.13 -19.44
CA THR A 472 -7.72 16.02 -20.88
C THR A 472 -8.46 14.79 -21.38
N LEU A 473 -9.27 14.96 -22.45
CA LEU A 473 -9.84 13.85 -23.22
C LEU A 473 -9.03 13.69 -24.50
N GLN A 474 -8.61 12.46 -24.78
CA GLN A 474 -7.94 12.08 -26.02
C GLN A 474 -8.69 10.96 -26.70
N LEU A 475 -8.88 11.06 -27.99
CA LEU A 475 -9.24 9.97 -28.88
C LEU A 475 -7.99 9.58 -29.66
N LEU A 476 -7.62 8.28 -29.62
CA LEU A 476 -6.39 7.80 -30.26
C LEU A 476 -6.73 6.80 -31.36
N ASP A 477 -5.99 6.83 -32.46
CA ASP A 477 -6.09 5.84 -33.56
C ASP A 477 -5.48 4.47 -33.15
N GLU A 478 -5.46 3.50 -34.05
CA GLU A 478 -4.88 2.17 -33.83
C GLU A 478 -3.38 2.21 -33.53
N ALA A 479 -2.68 3.21 -34.02
CA ALA A 479 -1.25 3.46 -33.74
C ALA A 479 -1.06 4.29 -32.44
N ARG A 480 -2.14 4.50 -31.66
CA ARG A 480 -2.18 5.32 -30.43
C ARG A 480 -1.77 6.78 -30.64
N LYS A 481 -1.96 7.32 -31.86
CA LYS A 481 -1.74 8.74 -32.14
C LYS A 481 -3.03 9.52 -31.87
N PRO A 482 -2.97 10.67 -31.21
CA PRO A 482 -4.15 11.49 -30.98
C PRO A 482 -4.77 11.98 -32.30
N VAL A 483 -6.06 11.69 -32.47
CA VAL A 483 -6.89 12.17 -33.58
C VAL A 483 -7.87 13.26 -33.15
N PHE A 484 -8.17 13.31 -31.85
CA PHE A 484 -8.90 14.40 -31.18
C PHE A 484 -8.33 14.58 -29.78
N GLU A 485 -8.16 15.84 -29.38
CA GLU A 485 -7.73 16.18 -28.02
C GLU A 485 -8.38 17.47 -27.55
N ILE A 486 -8.94 17.47 -26.36
CA ILE A 486 -9.39 18.66 -25.65
C ILE A 486 -8.79 18.68 -24.24
N LYS A 487 -8.20 19.83 -23.85
CA LYS A 487 -7.52 20.03 -22.57
C LYS A 487 -8.26 21.02 -21.67
N ASN A 488 -7.93 20.99 -20.38
CA ASN A 488 -8.44 21.89 -19.34
C ASN A 488 -9.97 21.86 -19.23
N VAL A 489 -10.57 20.68 -19.38
CA VAL A 489 -12.02 20.54 -19.26
C VAL A 489 -12.40 20.55 -17.78
N ALA A 490 -13.22 21.51 -17.39
CA ALA A 490 -13.74 21.58 -16.02
C ALA A 490 -14.62 20.38 -15.69
N GLY A 491 -14.55 19.88 -14.45
CA GLY A 491 -15.30 18.72 -14.03
C GLY A 491 -16.82 18.94 -14.12
N PRO A 492 -17.58 17.99 -14.67
CA PRO A 492 -19.04 18.05 -14.73
C PRO A 492 -19.68 17.22 -13.61
N ASP A 493 -20.95 17.46 -13.30
CA ASP A 493 -21.83 16.42 -12.75
C ASP A 493 -22.06 15.36 -13.83
N SER A 494 -22.56 15.81 -15.00
CA SER A 494 -22.50 15.07 -16.24
C SER A 494 -22.28 16.04 -17.42
N MET A 495 -21.79 15.52 -18.56
CA MET A 495 -21.59 16.34 -19.74
C MET A 495 -21.64 15.58 -21.04
N THR A 496 -21.85 16.29 -22.12
CA THR A 496 -21.63 15.81 -23.48
C THR A 496 -20.55 16.63 -24.16
N ILE A 497 -19.63 15.96 -24.83
CA ILE A 497 -18.57 16.53 -25.67
C ILE A 497 -18.92 16.21 -27.12
N ASP A 498 -19.24 17.20 -27.92
CA ASP A 498 -19.55 17.06 -29.35
C ASP A 498 -18.24 17.02 -30.15
N VAL A 499 -17.72 15.82 -30.39
CA VAL A 499 -16.47 15.58 -31.08
C VAL A 499 -16.56 16.01 -32.55
N LYS A 500 -17.66 15.63 -33.21
CA LYS A 500 -17.93 15.94 -34.62
C LYS A 500 -18.17 17.43 -34.85
N GLY A 501 -18.81 18.10 -33.89
CA GLY A 501 -19.05 19.54 -33.89
C GLY A 501 -17.86 20.38 -33.34
N GLY A 502 -16.65 19.83 -33.33
CA GLY A 502 -15.44 20.56 -32.97
C GLY A 502 -15.18 20.71 -31.46
N GLY A 503 -15.71 19.82 -30.64
CA GLY A 503 -15.41 19.76 -29.20
C GLY A 503 -16.29 20.68 -28.33
N LYS A 504 -17.46 21.06 -28.78
CA LYS A 504 -18.43 21.83 -28.00
C LYS A 504 -18.82 21.06 -26.73
N LEU A 505 -18.71 21.71 -25.58
CA LEU A 505 -19.05 21.16 -24.26
C LEU A 505 -20.49 21.54 -23.86
N THR A 506 -21.28 20.59 -23.43
CA THR A 506 -22.60 20.80 -22.82
C THR A 506 -22.59 20.21 -21.42
N TYR A 507 -22.61 21.05 -20.39
CA TYR A 507 -22.67 20.64 -18.99
C TYR A 507 -24.11 20.38 -18.58
N LEU A 508 -24.32 19.30 -17.87
CA LEU A 508 -25.63 18.84 -17.37
C LEU A 508 -25.51 18.51 -15.88
N THR A 509 -26.61 18.59 -15.16
CA THR A 509 -26.77 18.03 -13.83
C THR A 509 -26.99 16.51 -13.92
N PHE A 510 -26.90 15.77 -12.81
CA PHE A 510 -27.11 14.31 -12.82
C PHE A 510 -28.52 13.90 -13.32
N ASP A 511 -29.53 14.76 -13.19
CA ASP A 511 -30.88 14.57 -13.72
C ASP A 511 -31.08 15.08 -15.16
N GLY A 512 -29.99 15.44 -15.85
CA GLY A 512 -29.98 15.81 -17.26
C GLY A 512 -30.43 17.23 -17.59
N LYS A 513 -30.64 18.10 -16.61
CA LYS A 513 -30.96 19.51 -16.81
C LYS A 513 -29.70 20.33 -17.14
N PRO A 514 -29.79 21.53 -17.73
CA PRO A 514 -28.65 22.41 -17.93
C PRO A 514 -27.86 22.61 -16.64
N GLY A 515 -26.58 22.25 -16.66
CA GLY A 515 -25.63 22.33 -15.55
C GLY A 515 -24.56 23.40 -15.78
N LYS A 516 -23.66 23.51 -14.81
CA LYS A 516 -22.46 24.38 -14.87
C LYS A 516 -21.21 23.54 -14.60
N PRO A 517 -20.04 23.96 -15.10
CA PRO A 517 -18.78 23.37 -14.66
C PRO A 517 -18.68 23.40 -13.14
N ALA A 518 -18.18 22.33 -12.54
CA ALA A 518 -17.83 22.33 -11.13
C ALA A 518 -16.80 23.44 -10.87
N GLN A 519 -17.04 24.27 -9.88
CA GLN A 519 -16.07 25.27 -9.48
C GLN A 519 -14.86 24.56 -8.87
N LYS A 520 -13.67 25.01 -9.26
CA LYS A 520 -12.41 24.47 -8.79
C LYS A 520 -12.25 24.72 -7.30
N ASN A 521 -12.39 23.68 -6.49
CA ASN A 521 -11.92 23.72 -5.12
C ASN A 521 -10.41 23.44 -5.11
N SER A 522 -9.63 24.44 -4.82
CA SER A 522 -8.20 24.30 -4.56
C SER A 522 -7.99 23.51 -3.27
N GLY A 523 -7.78 22.19 -3.42
CA GLY A 523 -7.51 21.25 -2.31
C GLY A 523 -8.79 20.69 -1.70
N GLY A 524 -8.94 19.37 -1.79
CA GLY A 524 -10.09 18.56 -1.36
C GLY A 524 -10.82 19.04 -0.11
N GLY A 525 -11.79 19.92 -0.30
CA GLY A 525 -12.72 20.37 0.71
C GLY A 525 -14.08 20.52 0.06
N ALA A 526 -15.13 20.10 0.74
CA ALA A 526 -16.51 20.44 0.41
C ALA A 526 -16.62 21.94 0.13
N ALA A 527 -17.64 22.33 -0.67
CA ALA A 527 -18.01 23.74 -0.83
C ALA A 527 -17.90 24.45 0.53
N PRO A 528 -17.37 25.68 0.60
CA PRO A 528 -17.22 26.35 1.88
C PRO A 528 -18.59 26.40 2.55
N VAL A 529 -18.77 25.57 3.55
CA VAL A 529 -19.87 25.72 4.50
C VAL A 529 -19.64 27.11 5.05
N LYS A 530 -20.62 28.02 4.91
CA LYS A 530 -20.54 29.36 5.47
C LYS A 530 -20.03 29.19 6.91
N GLU A 531 -18.86 29.75 7.23
CA GLU A 531 -18.32 29.62 8.59
C GLU A 531 -19.39 30.17 9.55
N PRO A 532 -19.75 29.39 10.57
CA PRO A 532 -20.73 29.84 11.56
C PRO A 532 -20.25 31.10 12.22
N GLU A 533 -21.16 32.04 12.45
CA GLU A 533 -20.85 33.26 13.19
C GLU A 533 -20.35 32.91 14.59
N LEU A 534 -19.14 33.34 14.92
CA LEU A 534 -18.50 33.10 16.20
C LEU A 534 -18.76 34.28 17.15
N ALA A 535 -19.02 33.99 18.42
CA ALA A 535 -19.09 35.02 19.44
C ALA A 535 -17.68 35.58 19.69
N GLU A 536 -17.59 36.88 19.88
CA GLU A 536 -16.34 37.54 20.29
C GLU A 536 -15.95 37.09 21.71
N VAL A 537 -14.73 36.60 21.85
CA VAL A 537 -14.16 36.20 23.15
C VAL A 537 -13.36 37.40 23.66
N PRO A 538 -13.70 37.96 24.85
CA PRO A 538 -12.96 39.10 25.41
C PRO A 538 -11.46 38.79 25.52
N ALA A 539 -10.62 39.79 25.26
CA ALA A 539 -9.16 39.62 25.28
C ALA A 539 -8.61 39.23 26.65
N ASP A 540 -9.33 39.61 27.71
CA ASP A 540 -9.03 39.32 29.10
C ASP A 540 -9.74 38.06 29.64
N TYR A 541 -10.49 37.34 28.79
CA TYR A 541 -11.19 36.14 29.22
C TYR A 541 -10.21 35.09 29.76
N LYS A 542 -10.50 34.60 30.96
CA LYS A 542 -9.77 33.48 31.58
C LYS A 542 -10.73 32.35 31.89
N ASP A 543 -10.31 31.13 31.62
CA ASP A 543 -11.06 29.97 32.08
C ASP A 543 -11.13 29.96 33.63
N PRO A 544 -12.25 29.47 34.19
CA PRO A 544 -12.31 29.26 35.63
C PRO A 544 -11.17 28.35 36.11
N ALA A 545 -10.44 28.80 37.12
CA ALA A 545 -9.36 28.01 37.71
C ALA A 545 -9.65 27.76 39.21
N PRO A 546 -9.44 26.53 39.71
CA PRO A 546 -9.05 25.30 38.95
C PRO A 546 -10.17 24.81 38.06
N PHE A 547 -9.80 24.02 37.00
CA PHE A 547 -10.78 23.35 36.17
C PHE A 547 -11.66 22.41 37.00
N ALA A 548 -12.98 22.50 36.83
CA ALA A 548 -13.94 21.61 37.47
C ALA A 548 -15.10 21.31 36.53
N PHE A 549 -15.67 20.13 36.64
CA PHE A 549 -16.92 19.79 35.97
C PHE A 549 -18.12 20.38 36.69
N GLY A 550 -19.08 20.88 35.93
CA GLY A 550 -20.40 21.26 36.43
C GLY A 550 -21.40 20.09 36.32
N LYS A 551 -22.47 20.15 37.08
CA LYS A 551 -23.54 19.16 37.00
C LYS A 551 -24.23 19.19 35.64
N GLY A 552 -24.26 18.02 34.97
CA GLY A 552 -24.88 17.85 33.67
C GLY A 552 -24.04 18.31 32.48
N ASP A 553 -22.76 18.64 32.69
CA ASP A 553 -21.84 19.03 31.61
C ASP A 553 -21.85 18.05 30.47
N VAL A 554 -21.79 18.57 29.26
CA VAL A 554 -21.53 17.83 28.05
C VAL A 554 -20.09 18.02 27.63
N VAL A 555 -19.33 16.96 27.64
CA VAL A 555 -17.92 16.92 27.21
C VAL A 555 -17.85 16.46 25.77
N ALA A 556 -17.41 17.30 24.86
CA ALA A 556 -17.07 16.93 23.49
C ALA A 556 -15.59 16.53 23.42
N ILE A 557 -15.30 15.34 22.92
CA ILE A 557 -13.94 14.83 22.70
C ILE A 557 -13.59 15.02 21.22
N LEU A 558 -12.54 15.80 20.95
CA LEU A 558 -12.05 16.12 19.62
C LEU A 558 -10.59 15.71 19.48
N GLY A 559 -10.20 15.29 18.30
CA GLY A 559 -8.80 14.97 18.01
C GLY A 559 -8.64 13.89 16.95
N ASN A 560 -7.45 13.35 16.91
CA ASN A 560 -7.00 12.42 15.89
C ASN A 560 -7.15 10.93 16.28
N GLY A 561 -6.17 10.08 15.94
CA GLY A 561 -6.26 8.63 16.08
C GLY A 561 -6.45 8.12 17.51
N LEU A 562 -5.88 8.77 18.54
CA LEU A 562 -6.03 8.31 19.92
C LEU A 562 -7.50 8.45 20.40
N PRO A 563 -8.10 9.64 20.39
CA PRO A 563 -9.48 9.79 20.86
C PRO A 563 -10.49 9.11 19.91
N ASP A 564 -10.21 9.00 18.61
CA ASP A 564 -11.01 8.19 17.69
C ASP A 564 -11.08 6.72 18.14
N ARG A 565 -9.97 6.15 18.63
CA ARG A 565 -9.92 4.80 19.18
C ARG A 565 -10.60 4.64 20.52
N MET A 566 -10.54 5.66 21.38
CA MET A 566 -11.15 5.65 22.71
C MET A 566 -12.67 5.42 22.66
N GLN A 567 -13.36 5.80 21.58
CA GLN A 567 -14.79 5.54 21.43
C GLN A 567 -15.17 4.04 21.40
N HIS A 568 -14.22 3.15 21.14
CA HIS A 568 -14.48 1.71 21.08
C HIS A 568 -14.45 1.04 22.46
N ASP A 569 -13.77 1.64 23.43
CA ASP A 569 -13.53 1.04 24.74
C ASP A 569 -14.17 1.83 25.90
N GLY A 570 -14.41 3.12 25.73
CA GLY A 570 -15.09 3.99 26.71
C GLY A 570 -14.41 4.13 28.08
N TRP A 571 -13.10 3.83 28.19
CA TRP A 571 -12.38 3.81 29.48
C TRP A 571 -12.30 5.19 30.14
N VAL A 572 -12.02 6.25 29.37
CA VAL A 572 -11.89 7.62 29.89
C VAL A 572 -13.23 8.11 30.44
N GLU A 573 -14.29 7.89 29.68
CA GLU A 573 -15.66 8.23 30.09
C GLU A 573 -16.06 7.47 31.36
N THR A 574 -15.80 6.18 31.39
CA THR A 574 -16.11 5.33 32.54
C THR A 574 -15.36 5.76 33.79
N LEU A 575 -14.04 6.01 33.69
CA LEU A 575 -13.22 6.44 34.79
C LEU A 575 -13.69 7.81 35.34
N LEU A 576 -13.95 8.76 34.45
CA LEU A 576 -14.41 10.08 34.87
C LEU A 576 -15.81 10.00 35.53
N GLN A 577 -16.74 9.24 34.97
CA GLN A 577 -18.07 9.05 35.54
C GLN A 577 -18.02 8.33 36.89
N SER A 578 -17.12 7.36 37.05
CA SER A 578 -16.95 6.65 38.34
C SER A 578 -16.42 7.58 39.48
N GLN A 579 -15.63 8.59 39.10
CA GLN A 579 -15.12 9.59 40.05
C GLN A 579 -16.11 10.75 40.32
N LEU A 580 -17.07 10.97 39.43
CA LEU A 580 -17.97 12.11 39.43
C LEU A 580 -19.45 11.68 39.28
N PRO A 581 -19.93 10.69 40.06
CA PRO A 581 -21.26 10.08 39.83
C PRO A 581 -22.41 11.10 40.01
N ASP A 582 -22.27 12.04 40.94
CA ASP A 582 -23.30 13.04 41.25
C ASP A 582 -23.41 14.18 40.23
N LEU A 583 -22.36 14.33 39.37
CA LEU A 583 -22.32 15.40 38.38
C LEU A 583 -23.05 15.05 37.09
N GLN A 584 -23.34 13.80 36.85
CA GLN A 584 -24.06 13.32 35.63
C GLN A 584 -23.46 13.88 34.33
N VAL A 585 -22.14 13.88 34.22
CA VAL A 585 -21.40 14.35 33.06
C VAL A 585 -21.72 13.42 31.88
N ARG A 586 -21.90 14.01 30.70
CA ARG A 586 -22.18 13.26 29.46
C ARG A 586 -21.05 13.47 28.48
N PHE A 587 -20.64 12.41 27.77
CA PHE A 587 -19.56 12.45 26.78
C PHE A 587 -20.10 12.31 25.37
N ARG A 588 -19.45 12.99 24.42
CA ARG A 588 -19.68 12.89 22.98
C ARG A 588 -18.32 12.84 22.29
N ASN A 589 -17.92 11.64 21.89
CA ASN A 589 -16.72 11.50 21.09
C ASN A 589 -17.05 11.89 19.65
N MET A 590 -16.33 12.89 19.13
CA MET A 590 -16.50 13.49 17.81
C MET A 590 -15.19 13.44 17.03
N SER A 591 -14.26 12.63 17.48
CA SER A 591 -12.92 12.51 16.92
C SER A 591 -12.92 11.63 15.67
N THR A 592 -12.03 11.95 14.74
CA THR A 592 -11.81 11.15 13.52
C THR A 592 -10.31 11.00 13.28
N SER A 593 -9.88 9.77 13.01
CA SER A 593 -8.48 9.47 12.72
C SER A 593 -7.96 10.36 11.57
N GLY A 594 -6.88 11.08 11.83
CA GLY A 594 -6.28 12.01 10.87
C GLY A 594 -6.75 13.46 11.00
N ASP A 595 -7.69 13.79 11.89
CA ASP A 595 -8.06 15.18 12.16
C ASP A 595 -6.87 15.98 12.74
N ARG A 596 -6.85 17.29 12.45
CA ARG A 596 -5.87 18.28 12.90
C ARG A 596 -6.59 19.49 13.47
N PRO A 597 -5.93 20.34 14.28
CA PRO A 597 -6.58 21.51 14.87
C PRO A 597 -7.21 22.47 13.86
N ASN A 598 -6.68 22.51 12.63
CA ASN A 598 -7.15 23.36 11.54
C ASN A 598 -7.93 22.62 10.45
N SER A 599 -8.13 21.31 10.57
CA SER A 599 -8.78 20.46 9.56
C SER A 599 -9.56 19.33 10.25
N TYR A 600 -10.72 19.67 10.75
CA TYR A 600 -11.64 18.77 11.46
C TYR A 600 -13.09 19.23 11.25
N PRO A 601 -14.08 18.34 11.15
CA PRO A 601 -13.89 16.95 10.78
C PRO A 601 -13.35 16.86 9.35
N ARG A 602 -12.44 15.94 9.13
CA ARG A 602 -11.81 15.74 7.82
C ARG A 602 -12.75 15.10 6.79
N SER A 603 -13.85 14.54 7.24
CA SER A 603 -14.82 13.85 6.38
C SER A 603 -15.56 14.82 5.48
N SER A 604 -15.56 14.56 4.17
CA SER A 604 -16.32 15.34 3.19
C SER A 604 -17.82 15.30 3.50
N GLY A 605 -18.48 16.46 3.43
CA GLY A 605 -19.91 16.58 3.72
C GLY A 605 -20.28 16.54 5.21
N ALA A 606 -19.30 16.50 6.11
CA ALA A 606 -19.56 16.59 7.54
C ALA A 606 -20.05 17.99 7.94
N THR A 607 -20.88 18.05 8.96
CA THR A 607 -21.31 19.31 9.57
C THR A 607 -20.09 20.05 10.11
N HIS A 608 -20.02 21.36 9.93
CA HIS A 608 -18.94 22.17 10.48
C HIS A 608 -18.82 21.96 12.00
N MET A 609 -17.60 21.83 12.51
CA MET A 609 -17.37 21.45 13.92
C MET A 609 -18.05 22.40 14.90
N THR A 610 -18.04 23.70 14.64
CA THR A 610 -18.73 24.72 15.47
C THR A 610 -20.23 24.43 15.57
N ASP A 611 -20.89 24.08 14.47
CA ASP A 611 -22.33 23.76 14.48
C ASP A 611 -22.58 22.42 15.15
N TYR A 612 -21.66 21.48 15.02
CA TYR A 612 -21.78 20.20 15.71
C TYR A 612 -21.58 20.36 17.23
N LEU A 613 -20.63 21.18 17.69
CA LEU A 613 -20.48 21.53 19.10
C LEU A 613 -21.75 22.21 19.65
N ARG A 614 -22.37 23.10 18.87
CA ARG A 614 -23.66 23.73 19.20
C ARG A 614 -24.81 22.72 19.26
N HIS A 615 -24.82 21.77 18.33
CA HIS A 615 -25.85 20.71 18.30
C HIS A 615 -25.80 19.84 19.57
N VAL A 616 -24.60 19.45 20.00
CA VAL A 616 -24.41 18.64 21.22
C VAL A 616 -24.44 19.47 22.49
N LYS A 617 -24.43 20.82 22.38
CA LYS A 617 -24.42 21.78 23.49
C LYS A 617 -23.23 21.59 24.43
N ALA A 618 -22.03 21.50 23.85
CA ALA A 618 -20.80 21.23 24.60
C ALA A 618 -20.49 22.32 25.65
N ASP A 619 -20.30 21.92 26.90
CA ASP A 619 -19.84 22.75 28.00
C ASP A 619 -18.33 22.69 28.19
N VAL A 620 -17.76 21.54 27.85
CA VAL A 620 -16.33 21.23 27.95
C VAL A 620 -15.87 20.61 26.63
N VAL A 621 -14.67 20.97 26.18
CA VAL A 621 -14.03 20.37 25.01
C VAL A 621 -12.68 19.79 25.41
N PHE A 622 -12.50 18.49 25.14
CA PHE A 622 -11.23 17.79 25.26
C PHE A 622 -10.57 17.75 23.88
N GLY A 623 -9.39 18.35 23.74
CA GLY A 623 -8.63 18.39 22.50
C GLY A 623 -7.39 17.50 22.55
N PHE A 624 -7.34 16.48 21.70
CA PHE A 624 -6.23 15.52 21.59
C PHE A 624 -5.55 15.69 20.22
N PHE A 625 -4.65 16.67 20.13
CA PHE A 625 -3.90 16.96 18.91
C PHE A 625 -2.39 16.88 19.16
N GLY A 626 -1.60 16.84 18.08
CA GLY A 626 -0.14 16.84 18.13
C GLY A 626 0.48 15.57 17.52
N TYR A 627 -0.19 14.42 17.55
CA TYR A 627 0.33 13.19 16.95
C TYR A 627 0.48 13.31 15.43
N ASN A 628 -0.57 13.74 14.73
CA ASN A 628 -0.49 13.91 13.25
C ASN A 628 0.46 15.05 12.87
N GLU A 629 0.50 16.10 13.65
CA GLU A 629 1.33 17.28 13.43
C GLU A 629 2.81 17.01 13.69
N SER A 630 3.13 16.01 14.53
CA SER A 630 4.52 15.61 14.80
C SER A 630 5.25 15.11 13.55
N TYR A 631 4.52 14.54 12.58
CA TYR A 631 5.10 14.10 11.31
C TYR A 631 5.56 15.25 10.41
N ASP A 632 4.99 16.45 10.58
CA ASP A 632 5.38 17.62 9.80
C ASP A 632 6.64 18.30 10.37
N ASN A 633 7.01 17.99 11.61
CA ASN A 633 8.14 18.56 12.35
C ASN A 633 8.16 20.11 12.33
N LYS A 634 6.98 20.72 12.50
CA LYS A 634 6.75 22.17 12.48
C LYS A 634 6.05 22.66 13.75
N PRO A 635 6.72 22.68 14.90
CA PRO A 635 6.09 22.99 16.18
C PRO A 635 5.47 24.39 16.25
N GLU A 636 6.07 25.39 15.61
CA GLU A 636 5.53 26.74 15.58
C GLU A 636 4.23 26.85 14.77
N GLU A 637 4.11 26.10 13.68
CA GLU A 637 2.87 26.04 12.90
C GLU A 637 1.79 25.31 13.67
N PHE A 638 2.12 24.22 14.34
CA PHE A 638 1.20 23.50 15.23
C PHE A 638 0.70 24.41 16.36
N GLN A 639 1.57 25.19 16.98
CA GLN A 639 1.19 26.15 18.01
C GLN A 639 0.16 27.17 17.48
N LYS A 640 0.37 27.71 16.28
CA LYS A 640 -0.59 28.63 15.64
C LYS A 640 -1.95 27.98 15.39
N GLN A 641 -1.93 26.75 14.86
CA GLN A 641 -3.15 25.97 14.62
C GLN A 641 -3.92 25.69 15.92
N LEU A 642 -3.21 25.39 17.01
CA LEU A 642 -3.80 25.11 18.30
C LEU A 642 -4.42 26.37 18.93
N VAL A 643 -3.76 27.51 18.81
CA VAL A 643 -4.30 28.83 19.24
C VAL A 643 -5.59 29.14 18.48
N GLU A 644 -5.61 28.92 17.18
CA GLU A 644 -6.79 29.17 16.35
C GLU A 644 -7.93 28.21 16.71
N PHE A 645 -7.62 26.92 16.94
CA PHE A 645 -8.58 25.93 17.45
C PHE A 645 -9.24 26.39 18.75
N VAL A 646 -8.46 26.86 19.71
CA VAL A 646 -8.96 27.36 21.01
C VAL A 646 -9.88 28.56 20.79
N LYS A 647 -9.50 29.52 19.94
CA LYS A 647 -10.32 30.71 19.64
C LYS A 647 -11.66 30.33 19.02
N LYS A 648 -11.64 29.50 17.98
CA LYS A 648 -12.85 29.03 17.28
C LYS A 648 -13.76 28.23 18.20
N THR A 649 -13.18 27.33 18.99
CA THR A 649 -13.93 26.50 19.95
C THR A 649 -14.62 27.35 21.01
N ARG A 650 -13.94 28.33 21.60
CA ARG A 650 -14.56 29.29 22.54
C ARG A 650 -15.63 30.12 21.86
N GLY A 651 -15.33 30.71 20.71
CA GLY A 651 -16.26 31.51 19.92
C GLY A 651 -17.51 30.76 19.49
N SER A 652 -17.47 29.41 19.49
CA SER A 652 -18.65 28.58 19.19
C SER A 652 -19.80 28.85 20.15
N LYS A 653 -19.52 29.19 21.41
CA LYS A 653 -20.51 29.36 22.49
C LYS A 653 -21.51 28.20 22.52
N ALA A 654 -20.98 27.00 22.46
CA ALA A 654 -21.66 25.78 22.07
C ALA A 654 -22.94 25.48 22.87
N ASN A 655 -22.97 25.75 24.17
CA ASN A 655 -24.15 25.58 25.02
C ASN A 655 -25.13 26.78 24.96
N GLY A 656 -24.81 27.84 24.20
CA GLY A 656 -25.59 29.06 24.05
C GLY A 656 -25.51 30.01 25.27
N LYS A 657 -24.81 29.65 26.35
CA LYS A 657 -24.78 30.39 27.64
C LYS A 657 -23.39 30.91 27.96
N SER A 658 -22.37 30.06 27.89
CA SER A 658 -20.99 30.34 28.25
C SER A 658 -20.02 29.91 27.18
N PHE A 659 -18.78 30.37 27.26
CA PHE A 659 -17.70 29.81 26.44
C PHE A 659 -17.35 28.41 26.95
N PRO A 660 -17.15 27.41 26.03
CA PRO A 660 -16.70 26.08 26.41
C PRO A 660 -15.37 26.12 27.16
N ARG A 661 -15.26 25.40 28.26
CA ARG A 661 -13.98 25.14 28.93
C ARG A 661 -13.18 24.15 28.13
N ILE A 662 -11.90 24.41 27.91
CA ILE A 662 -11.06 23.60 27.01
C ILE A 662 -9.94 22.95 27.81
N VAL A 663 -9.80 21.64 27.66
CA VAL A 663 -8.68 20.86 28.17
C VAL A 663 -7.91 20.30 26.97
N LEU A 664 -6.64 20.67 26.86
CA LEU A 664 -5.74 20.14 25.83
C LEU A 664 -4.90 19.03 26.43
N PHE A 665 -4.89 17.89 25.75
CA PHE A 665 -4.06 16.76 26.11
C PHE A 665 -2.80 16.78 25.25
N SER A 666 -1.64 16.68 25.88
CA SER A 666 -0.39 16.58 25.15
C SER A 666 -0.33 15.27 24.35
N PRO A 667 0.30 15.26 23.17
CA PRO A 667 0.55 14.02 22.47
C PRO A 667 1.49 13.13 23.30
N ILE A 668 1.23 11.83 23.22
CA ILE A 668 2.05 10.81 23.89
C ILE A 668 3.24 10.46 23.00
#